data_8f99f551e326f656db7d3506f6e587c0
#
_entry.id   8f99f551e326f656db7d3506f6e587c0
#
_cell.length_a   1.000
_cell.length_b   1.000
_cell.length_c   1.000
_cell.angle_alpha   90.00
_cell.angle_beta   90.00
_cell.angle_gamma   90.00
#
_symmetry.space_group_name_H-M   'P 1'
#
loop_
_entity.id
_entity.type
_entity.pdbx_description
1 polymer ?
#
loop_
_entity_poly.entity_id
_entity_poly.type
_entity_poly.pdbx_seq_one_letter_code
_entity_poly.pdbx_strand_id
1 'polypeptide(L)'
;MKLNMKHKFIFIFLFSGILTAGAQEYTSFDMRWLTNDVKANGVTDFHGETEWLDTNQRVQTLELYADFASKFWGDPELNTPMFTDAQVSERTAQIKPQPQTSVRRTLNLNNWRSIGYKKGKEEIQTARWNKWTQQGAMINKGCLELKNAAAGPAIDTIAWRFRIKAVLNDVPSGLSVSFTGSNKDVINLPVNGCLKFEIYGDLPERKIYLTTEGKVYEYDVDDSFGEAITGFCIDASNGTAILDSFSFYDFVRNTEDPRMPYKTRLIYDEDFNEIPDMEGWQNPAYDDSQWGIVSLPSPHGSLHAEGENYYLRTTVKTGDFKTAILDIETLDPAGEVWVNGEPAAVLKGREPRKIDITEYLLPESTNTIAVKVKPYYGRHPMTHSPSDMNIGWFLGRTKLILTHEQQYITEALVHTAELSDNNAVQRHKIFIKNETAFPKKGQITINYYPWFPADGECVASTSQDIVIRPRLDNQFNIEVPVTDPMVWSTSKPQLYKAEIILKDEEGNAIDDYVTTTGIRVIEQKNGELFINHKAEMLNGAQNFGYRLPIETSSKYIRCATDDMVMRDLMMIEKLGGNLLRIHVHTEQDIVDGINDPRYAEYADQMGIYLIWQSAGWMREGEVWNVDIDNFPLYMRQVYNHPSIVLWEASNHPNRFKNHPVNETVDYFNRIIPTLVQTDTSRLISPTSFWGHTHYINYDGTEDYQGNPIAPNPHLMHKMMTRGSQDAYTGYGEKWSTLRNGLYPWAKVCLEAKDLCYFNYEHEESAAQPNWELAKMDPWYKIQSYEWDYEKGSIGRHLQFDEWRASQAFQAFSAWESMKMQTIAGVCGFSWCCIESGANMFTYQKPLVDPYYVPKLAFYANKMVFSRIWAASDDVDTVYGPDDYVNPVIFNLDDACTVNLTIELKNSRGKLIERKVFKNVDVPAGRSVTRIEPFRFNTRKEGCCFIVYKISKI
;
A
#
# COMPACT_ATOMS: atom_id res chain seq x y z
N MET A 1 -30.63 23.65 -45.74
CA MET A 1 -31.28 22.57 -44.96
C MET A 1 -30.49 22.43 -43.65
N LYS A 2 -30.97 23.06 -42.59
CA LYS A 2 -30.34 23.11 -41.28
C LYS A 2 -30.72 21.84 -40.51
N LEU A 3 -29.76 21.04 -40.06
CA LEU A 3 -29.96 20.04 -39.04
C LEU A 3 -29.29 20.49 -37.74
N ASN A 4 -30.13 20.85 -36.80
CA ASN A 4 -29.80 21.05 -35.40
C ASN A 4 -29.54 19.69 -34.72
N MET A 5 -28.34 19.40 -34.33
CA MET A 5 -28.10 18.34 -33.35
C MET A 5 -27.91 18.98 -31.99
N LYS A 6 -28.93 18.90 -31.17
CA LYS A 6 -28.86 19.14 -29.73
C LYS A 6 -28.20 17.91 -29.08
N HIS A 7 -26.97 18.06 -28.63
CA HIS A 7 -26.37 17.09 -27.71
C HIS A 7 -27.03 17.24 -26.34
N LYS A 8 -27.85 16.27 -25.99
CA LYS A 8 -28.25 16.05 -24.61
C LYS A 8 -27.10 15.32 -23.93
N PHE A 9 -26.38 15.99 -23.06
CA PHE A 9 -25.59 15.35 -22.05
C PHE A 9 -26.52 14.61 -21.09
N ILE A 10 -26.51 13.28 -21.15
CA ILE A 10 -27.13 12.44 -20.15
C ILE A 10 -26.09 12.29 -19.03
N PHE A 11 -26.28 13.03 -17.98
CA PHE A 11 -25.66 12.74 -16.68
C PHE A 11 -26.27 11.44 -16.16
N ILE A 12 -25.55 10.35 -16.29
CA ILE A 12 -25.88 9.12 -15.56
C ILE A 12 -25.29 9.29 -14.17
N PHE A 13 -26.06 9.89 -13.29
CA PHE A 13 -25.93 9.64 -11.87
C PHE A 13 -26.28 8.16 -11.66
N LEU A 14 -25.32 7.32 -11.41
CA LEU A 14 -25.57 6.06 -10.74
C LEU A 14 -25.94 6.35 -9.28
N PHE A 15 -27.12 6.89 -9.10
CA PHE A 15 -27.82 6.70 -7.86
C PHE A 15 -28.11 5.20 -7.78
N SER A 16 -27.54 4.55 -6.76
CA SER A 16 -28.10 3.31 -6.22
C SER A 16 -29.61 3.46 -6.22
N GLY A 17 -30.29 2.54 -6.91
CA GLY A 17 -31.73 2.58 -7.08
C GLY A 17 -32.44 2.86 -5.78
N ILE A 18 -33.43 3.69 -5.86
CA ILE A 18 -34.53 3.69 -4.88
C ILE A 18 -35.13 2.28 -4.93
N LEU A 19 -34.55 1.40 -4.14
CA LEU A 19 -35.19 0.18 -3.72
C LEU A 19 -36.38 0.64 -2.86
N THR A 20 -37.58 0.31 -3.31
CA THR A 20 -38.74 0.20 -2.42
C THR A 20 -38.28 -0.33 -1.07
N ALA A 21 -38.67 0.28 0.03
CA ALA A 21 -38.31 -0.08 1.39
C ALA A 21 -38.62 -1.54 1.73
N GLY A 22 -37.84 -2.45 1.20
CA GLY A 22 -37.61 -3.77 1.72
C GLY A 22 -36.59 -3.62 2.85
N ALA A 23 -36.86 -4.18 4.02
CA ALA A 23 -35.95 -4.14 5.15
C ALA A 23 -34.57 -4.61 4.69
N GLN A 24 -33.53 -3.78 4.90
CA GLN A 24 -32.16 -4.11 4.55
C GLN A 24 -31.74 -5.32 5.39
N GLU A 25 -31.33 -6.39 4.71
CA GLU A 25 -30.89 -7.64 5.35
C GLU A 25 -29.37 -7.68 5.39
N TYR A 26 -28.80 -7.88 6.58
CA TYR A 26 -27.37 -8.10 6.79
C TYR A 26 -27.15 -9.55 7.17
N THR A 27 -26.17 -10.20 6.55
CA THR A 27 -25.92 -11.63 6.72
C THR A 27 -24.46 -11.93 7.04
N SER A 28 -24.26 -12.91 7.92
CA SER A 28 -22.97 -13.47 8.31
C SER A 28 -23.13 -14.95 8.63
N PHE A 29 -22.02 -15.66 8.80
CA PHE A 29 -22.08 -17.07 9.17
C PHE A 29 -20.84 -17.53 9.95
N ASP A 30 -21.05 -18.54 10.80
CA ASP A 30 -20.01 -19.34 11.47
C ASP A 30 -20.02 -20.76 10.90
N MET A 31 -18.84 -21.38 10.75
CA MET A 31 -18.73 -22.81 10.47
C MET A 31 -18.60 -23.59 11.77
N ARG A 32 -19.35 -24.69 11.90
CA ARG A 32 -19.28 -25.59 13.05
C ARG A 32 -19.38 -27.04 12.61
N TRP A 33 -18.67 -27.90 13.31
CA TRP A 33 -18.82 -29.36 13.18
C TRP A 33 -19.70 -29.88 14.30
N LEU A 34 -20.84 -30.43 13.95
CA LEU A 34 -21.78 -31.03 14.91
C LEU A 34 -21.44 -32.51 15.14
N THR A 35 -21.44 -32.92 16.41
CA THR A 35 -21.23 -34.31 16.81
C THR A 35 -22.15 -34.68 17.96
N ASN A 36 -22.46 -35.95 18.08
CA ASN A 36 -23.16 -36.53 19.23
C ASN A 36 -22.19 -37.05 20.31
N ASP A 37 -20.90 -36.96 20.07
CA ASP A 37 -19.90 -37.39 21.06
C ASP A 37 -19.79 -36.34 22.19
N VAL A 38 -20.23 -36.70 23.37
CA VAL A 38 -20.15 -35.85 24.57
C VAL A 38 -18.72 -35.48 24.94
N LYS A 39 -17.71 -36.23 24.50
CA LYS A 39 -16.31 -35.92 24.73
C LYS A 39 -15.80 -34.78 23.85
N ALA A 40 -16.51 -34.50 22.79
CA ALA A 40 -16.16 -33.38 21.90
C ALA A 40 -16.56 -32.03 22.46
N ASN A 41 -17.33 -31.97 23.52
CA ASN A 41 -17.80 -30.73 24.10
C ASN A 41 -16.65 -29.77 24.45
N GLY A 42 -16.69 -28.57 23.88
CA GLY A 42 -15.64 -27.58 24.03
C GLY A 42 -14.33 -27.87 23.29
N VAL A 43 -14.32 -28.82 22.36
CA VAL A 43 -13.17 -29.13 21.50
C VAL A 43 -13.17 -28.23 20.29
N THR A 44 -12.00 -27.67 19.98
CA THR A 44 -11.77 -26.87 18.78
C THR A 44 -10.77 -27.59 17.88
N ASP A 45 -11.24 -28.14 16.77
CA ASP A 45 -10.45 -29.10 15.98
C ASP A 45 -9.34 -28.47 15.12
N PHE A 46 -9.60 -27.35 14.46
CA PHE A 46 -8.61 -26.74 13.55
C PHE A 46 -7.37 -26.22 14.26
N HIS A 47 -7.27 -26.32 15.53
CA HIS A 47 -6.12 -25.89 16.32
C HIS A 47 -4.95 -26.88 16.34
N GLY A 48 -5.14 -28.07 15.83
CA GLY A 48 -4.11 -29.12 15.86
C GLY A 48 -3.82 -29.71 17.24
N GLU A 49 -4.63 -29.40 18.26
CA GLU A 49 -4.40 -29.88 19.64
C GLU A 49 -5.08 -31.20 19.96
N THR A 50 -6.19 -31.49 19.31
CA THR A 50 -7.09 -32.56 19.72
C THR A 50 -7.20 -33.67 18.71
N GLU A 51 -6.68 -33.53 17.52
CA GLU A 51 -6.79 -34.50 16.43
C GLU A 51 -8.24 -35.04 16.24
N TRP A 52 -9.22 -34.19 16.54
CA TRP A 52 -10.65 -34.59 16.43
C TRP A 52 -11.02 -35.04 15.02
N LEU A 53 -10.58 -34.24 14.02
CA LEU A 53 -10.62 -34.61 12.61
C LEU A 53 -9.20 -34.97 12.15
N ASP A 54 -9.06 -36.02 11.37
CA ASP A 54 -7.80 -36.29 10.70
C ASP A 54 -7.54 -35.25 9.59
N THR A 55 -6.32 -35.24 9.05
CA THR A 55 -5.91 -34.27 8.04
C THR A 55 -6.83 -34.25 6.82
N ASN A 56 -7.26 -35.42 6.35
CA ASN A 56 -8.18 -35.51 5.19
C ASN A 56 -9.56 -34.93 5.51
N GLN A 57 -10.07 -35.21 6.70
CA GLN A 57 -11.35 -34.63 7.15
C GLN A 57 -11.29 -33.12 7.28
N ARG A 58 -10.17 -32.56 7.76
CA ARG A 58 -9.93 -31.10 7.83
C ARG A 58 -9.94 -30.49 6.44
N VAL A 59 -9.19 -31.03 5.49
CA VAL A 59 -9.16 -30.57 4.09
C VAL A 59 -10.55 -30.65 3.46
N GLN A 60 -11.25 -31.75 3.62
CA GLN A 60 -12.62 -31.92 3.10
C GLN A 60 -13.58 -30.90 3.73
N THR A 61 -13.45 -30.62 5.02
CA THR A 61 -14.26 -29.60 5.70
C THR A 61 -14.00 -28.20 5.15
N LEU A 62 -12.75 -27.86 4.85
CA LEU A 62 -12.40 -26.59 4.24
C LEU A 62 -12.90 -26.45 2.81
N GLU A 63 -12.90 -27.53 2.03
CA GLU A 63 -13.54 -27.53 0.72
C GLU A 63 -15.07 -27.29 0.82
N LEU A 64 -15.74 -27.91 1.82
CA LEU A 64 -17.14 -27.63 2.10
C LEU A 64 -17.39 -26.17 2.53
N TYR A 65 -16.43 -25.59 3.28
CA TYR A 65 -16.45 -24.16 3.61
C TYR A 65 -16.35 -23.32 2.34
N ALA A 66 -15.37 -23.58 1.49
CA ALA A 66 -15.18 -22.85 0.24
C ALA A 66 -16.44 -22.88 -0.65
N ASP A 67 -17.05 -24.05 -0.77
CA ASP A 67 -18.30 -24.21 -1.54
C ASP A 67 -19.48 -23.46 -0.94
N PHE A 68 -19.63 -23.51 0.37
CA PHE A 68 -20.70 -22.80 1.06
C PHE A 68 -20.50 -21.29 1.01
N ALA A 69 -19.29 -20.83 1.35
CA ALA A 69 -18.92 -19.43 1.39
C ALA A 69 -19.08 -18.76 0.02
N SER A 70 -18.60 -19.41 -1.05
CA SER A 70 -18.78 -18.90 -2.41
C SER A 70 -20.26 -18.67 -2.75
N LYS A 71 -21.12 -19.64 -2.50
CA LYS A 71 -22.56 -19.50 -2.71
C LYS A 71 -23.19 -18.43 -1.81
N PHE A 72 -22.76 -18.37 -0.56
CA PHE A 72 -23.24 -17.39 0.40
C PHE A 72 -22.92 -15.96 -0.03
N TRP A 73 -21.75 -15.73 -0.58
CA TRP A 73 -21.32 -14.43 -1.09
C TRP A 73 -21.71 -14.17 -2.55
N GLY A 74 -22.58 -15.01 -3.13
CA GLY A 74 -23.12 -14.81 -4.47
C GLY A 74 -22.20 -15.29 -5.59
N ASP A 75 -21.48 -16.38 -5.35
CA ASP A 75 -20.52 -16.97 -6.28
C ASP A 75 -19.47 -15.93 -6.76
N PRO A 76 -18.64 -15.38 -5.85
CA PRO A 76 -17.64 -14.39 -6.19
C PRO A 76 -16.66 -14.95 -7.23
N GLU A 77 -16.29 -14.10 -8.18
CA GLU A 77 -15.33 -14.48 -9.21
C GLU A 77 -13.92 -14.62 -8.61
N LEU A 78 -13.55 -15.84 -8.22
CA LEU A 78 -12.22 -16.16 -7.68
C LEU A 78 -11.19 -16.52 -8.77
N ASN A 79 -11.46 -16.14 -10.01
CA ASN A 79 -10.65 -16.46 -11.17
C ASN A 79 -10.49 -15.28 -12.14
N THR A 80 -10.99 -14.12 -11.79
CA THR A 80 -10.87 -12.90 -12.58
C THR A 80 -10.38 -11.73 -11.74
N PRO A 81 -9.56 -10.83 -12.30
CA PRO A 81 -9.20 -9.60 -11.64
C PRO A 81 -10.42 -8.79 -11.23
N MET A 82 -10.38 -8.19 -10.03
CA MET A 82 -11.50 -7.38 -9.51
C MET A 82 -11.88 -6.21 -10.41
N PHE A 83 -10.90 -5.67 -11.12
CA PHE A 83 -11.06 -4.52 -12.01
C PHE A 83 -10.27 -4.75 -13.29
N THR A 84 -10.82 -4.33 -14.40
CA THR A 84 -10.08 -4.17 -15.65
C THR A 84 -9.26 -2.87 -15.61
N ASP A 85 -8.18 -2.79 -16.38
CA ASP A 85 -7.38 -1.56 -16.48
C ASP A 85 -8.23 -0.38 -16.95
N ALA A 86 -9.16 -0.60 -17.87
CA ALA A 86 -10.08 0.43 -18.33
C ALA A 86 -10.96 1.01 -17.21
N GLN A 87 -11.47 0.16 -16.30
CA GLN A 87 -12.25 0.64 -15.16
C GLN A 87 -11.40 1.47 -14.19
N VAL A 88 -10.16 1.05 -13.96
CA VAL A 88 -9.23 1.80 -13.11
C VAL A 88 -8.90 3.15 -13.74
N SER A 89 -8.51 3.17 -15.02
CA SER A 89 -8.17 4.42 -15.73
C SER A 89 -9.38 5.38 -15.83
N GLU A 90 -10.59 4.85 -16.02
CA GLU A 90 -11.82 5.66 -15.98
C GLU A 90 -12.03 6.30 -14.60
N ARG A 91 -11.78 5.55 -13.52
CA ARG A 91 -11.88 6.07 -12.16
C ARG A 91 -10.79 7.09 -11.85
N THR A 92 -9.56 6.83 -12.28
CA THR A 92 -8.44 7.77 -12.17
C THR A 92 -8.76 9.10 -12.84
N ALA A 93 -9.34 9.06 -14.04
CA ALA A 93 -9.73 10.24 -14.78
C ALA A 93 -10.83 11.09 -14.10
N GLN A 94 -11.54 10.56 -13.12
CA GLN A 94 -12.55 11.28 -12.33
C GLN A 94 -11.95 12.11 -11.19
N ILE A 95 -10.70 11.89 -10.84
CA ILE A 95 -10.02 12.67 -9.80
C ILE A 95 -9.90 14.13 -10.26
N LYS A 96 -10.46 15.01 -9.47
CA LYS A 96 -10.40 16.44 -9.72
C LYS A 96 -8.99 16.95 -9.42
N PRO A 97 -8.33 17.61 -10.40
CA PRO A 97 -7.00 18.18 -10.19
C PRO A 97 -6.99 19.21 -9.08
N GLN A 98 -5.87 19.32 -8.35
CA GLN A 98 -5.69 20.33 -7.31
C GLN A 98 -5.86 21.76 -7.85
N PRO A 99 -6.47 22.67 -7.08
CA PRO A 99 -6.71 24.03 -7.50
C PRO A 99 -5.38 24.80 -7.68
N GLN A 100 -5.40 25.79 -8.55
CA GLN A 100 -4.23 26.59 -8.88
C GLN A 100 -4.26 27.94 -8.19
N THR A 101 -3.07 28.50 -7.95
CA THR A 101 -2.87 29.88 -7.48
C THR A 101 -3.20 30.89 -8.58
N SER A 102 -3.58 32.11 -8.20
CA SER A 102 -3.98 33.18 -9.13
C SER A 102 -3.06 34.41 -9.10
N VAL A 103 -2.33 34.61 -8.01
CA VAL A 103 -1.41 35.74 -7.82
C VAL A 103 0.02 35.32 -8.07
N ARG A 104 0.53 34.31 -7.35
CA ARG A 104 1.84 33.73 -7.66
C ARG A 104 1.74 32.86 -8.91
N ARG A 105 2.83 32.80 -9.65
CA ARG A 105 2.92 31.91 -10.79
C ARG A 105 3.51 30.58 -10.39
N THR A 106 2.71 29.52 -10.44
CA THR A 106 3.16 28.15 -10.20
C THR A 106 3.25 27.39 -11.52
N LEU A 107 4.42 26.89 -11.84
CA LEU A 107 4.68 26.12 -13.04
C LEU A 107 4.94 24.66 -12.65
N ASN A 108 4.07 23.76 -13.10
CA ASN A 108 4.28 22.32 -12.92
C ASN A 108 5.35 21.85 -13.92
N LEU A 109 6.46 21.36 -13.39
CA LEU A 109 7.54 20.82 -14.20
C LEU A 109 7.33 19.31 -14.38
N ASN A 110 6.31 18.95 -15.18
CA ASN A 110 5.89 17.55 -15.28
C ASN A 110 6.66 16.74 -16.32
N ASN A 111 7.24 17.42 -17.33
CA ASN A 111 7.94 16.75 -18.40
C ASN A 111 9.44 17.04 -18.35
N TRP A 112 10.19 15.97 -18.19
CA TRP A 112 11.64 16.02 -18.13
C TRP A 112 12.22 15.18 -19.26
N ARG A 113 13.36 15.60 -19.78
CA ARG A 113 14.19 14.74 -20.60
C ARG A 113 15.05 13.89 -19.67
N SER A 114 15.07 12.61 -19.92
CA SER A 114 15.78 11.65 -19.10
C SER A 114 16.67 10.80 -19.98
N ILE A 115 17.86 10.60 -19.52
CA ILE A 115 18.74 9.62 -20.12
C ILE A 115 18.28 8.23 -19.70
N GLY A 116 18.34 7.29 -20.62
CA GLY A 116 18.11 5.88 -20.31
C GLY A 116 19.22 5.30 -19.45
N TYR A 117 19.05 4.06 -19.09
CA TYR A 117 20.04 3.35 -18.31
C TYR A 117 21.30 3.11 -19.08
N LYS A 118 22.40 3.20 -18.39
CA LYS A 118 23.59 2.62 -18.87
C LYS A 118 23.45 1.10 -18.86
N LYS A 119 23.94 0.48 -19.88
CA LYS A 119 24.07 -0.96 -19.92
C LYS A 119 24.73 -1.46 -18.64
N GLY A 120 24.10 -2.39 -18.00
CA GLY A 120 24.69 -3.09 -16.89
C GLY A 120 25.98 -3.73 -17.33
N LYS A 121 26.82 -4.12 -16.67
CA LYS A 121 28.19 -4.57 -16.88
C LYS A 121 28.35 -5.56 -18.04
N GLU A 122 29.45 -6.20 -18.07
CA GLU A 122 29.83 -7.14 -19.13
C GLU A 122 29.09 -8.48 -19.06
N GLU A 123 28.02 -8.61 -18.28
CA GLU A 123 27.19 -9.82 -18.20
C GLU A 123 26.55 -10.17 -19.54
N ILE A 124 26.19 -9.16 -20.33
CA ILE A 124 25.75 -9.38 -21.69
C ILE A 124 26.92 -9.15 -22.63
N GLN A 125 27.28 -10.21 -23.33
CA GLN A 125 28.24 -10.14 -24.39
C GLN A 125 27.54 -10.47 -25.69
N THR A 126 27.67 -9.56 -26.62
CA THR A 126 27.14 -9.76 -27.96
C THR A 126 28.29 -9.74 -28.98
N ALA A 127 28.30 -10.72 -29.81
CA ALA A 127 29.26 -10.78 -30.89
C ALA A 127 29.02 -9.72 -31.96
N ARG A 128 27.81 -9.16 -31.99
CA ARG A 128 27.35 -8.35 -33.13
C ARG A 128 26.36 -7.26 -32.75
N TRP A 129 26.46 -6.64 -31.58
CA TRP A 129 25.79 -5.39 -31.29
C TRP A 129 26.24 -4.34 -32.32
N ASN A 130 25.32 -3.79 -33.06
CA ASN A 130 25.65 -2.78 -34.02
C ASN A 130 25.63 -1.39 -33.42
N LYS A 131 24.62 -1.10 -32.67
CA LYS A 131 24.43 0.17 -31.98
C LYS A 131 23.30 0.07 -30.94
N TRP A 132 23.36 0.97 -30.03
CA TRP A 132 22.25 1.32 -29.17
C TRP A 132 21.37 2.32 -29.89
N THR A 133 20.07 2.28 -29.62
CA THR A 133 19.09 3.23 -30.13
C THR A 133 18.24 3.72 -28.95
N GLN A 134 17.47 4.77 -29.19
CA GLN A 134 16.48 5.24 -28.21
C GLN A 134 15.37 4.22 -27.95
N GLN A 135 15.17 3.28 -28.83
CA GLN A 135 14.18 2.21 -28.69
C GLN A 135 14.74 0.96 -28.06
N GLY A 136 16.05 0.86 -27.85
CA GLY A 136 16.69 -0.27 -27.26
C GLY A 136 17.99 -0.69 -27.93
N ALA A 137 18.46 -1.89 -27.60
CA ALA A 137 19.69 -2.49 -28.16
C ALA A 137 19.42 -3.20 -29.47
N MET A 138 20.16 -2.83 -30.50
CA MET A 138 20.04 -3.46 -31.81
C MET A 138 20.92 -4.69 -31.91
N ILE A 139 20.32 -5.83 -32.22
CA ILE A 139 20.99 -7.06 -32.58
C ILE A 139 20.84 -7.22 -34.09
N ASN A 140 21.94 -7.11 -34.85
CA ASN A 140 21.88 -7.20 -36.29
C ASN A 140 22.73 -8.38 -36.78
N LYS A 141 22.05 -9.39 -37.31
CA LYS A 141 22.68 -10.64 -37.83
C LYS A 141 23.62 -11.25 -36.82
N GLY A 142 23.20 -11.36 -35.58
CA GLY A 142 24.02 -11.83 -34.50
C GLY A 142 23.24 -12.35 -33.34
N CYS A 143 23.93 -12.47 -32.24
CA CYS A 143 23.45 -13.08 -31.03
C CYS A 143 23.72 -12.18 -29.83
N LEU A 144 22.75 -12.08 -28.94
CA LEU A 144 22.95 -11.60 -27.59
C LEU A 144 23.21 -12.81 -26.71
N GLU A 145 24.39 -12.89 -26.13
CA GLU A 145 24.77 -14.01 -25.29
C GLU A 145 24.92 -13.58 -23.83
N LEU A 146 24.39 -14.39 -22.90
CA LEU A 146 24.76 -14.37 -21.52
C LEU A 146 25.79 -15.47 -21.26
N LYS A 147 26.97 -15.12 -20.79
CA LYS A 147 28.06 -16.02 -20.54
C LYS A 147 28.32 -16.26 -19.07
N ASN A 148 28.65 -17.47 -18.70
CA ASN A 148 28.97 -17.85 -17.34
C ASN A 148 30.02 -16.95 -16.68
N ALA A 149 31.09 -16.68 -17.41
CA ALA A 149 32.18 -15.83 -16.90
C ALA A 149 31.71 -14.39 -16.59
N ALA A 150 30.71 -13.93 -17.29
CA ALA A 150 30.13 -12.59 -17.08
C ALA A 150 29.05 -12.56 -16.00
N ALA A 151 28.25 -13.61 -15.91
CA ALA A 151 27.23 -13.75 -14.88
C ALA A 151 27.80 -14.25 -13.54
N GLY A 152 29.07 -14.57 -13.51
CA GLY A 152 29.72 -15.10 -12.32
C GLY A 152 29.34 -16.55 -12.01
N PRO A 153 29.76 -17.06 -10.85
CA PRO A 153 29.57 -18.48 -10.49
C PRO A 153 28.11 -18.92 -10.41
N ALA A 154 27.19 -18.02 -10.48
CA ALA A 154 25.78 -18.32 -10.35
C ALA A 154 25.20 -19.16 -11.48
N ILE A 155 25.55 -18.89 -12.72
CA ILE A 155 25.04 -19.66 -13.88
C ILE A 155 25.73 -21.03 -13.97
N ASP A 156 26.99 -21.12 -13.59
CA ASP A 156 27.75 -22.35 -13.70
C ASP A 156 27.25 -23.51 -12.83
N THR A 157 26.61 -23.17 -11.72
CA THR A 157 26.35 -24.16 -10.69
C THR A 157 24.91 -24.35 -10.32
N ILE A 158 24.02 -23.45 -10.69
CA ILE A 158 22.71 -23.33 -10.03
C ILE A 158 21.54 -22.94 -10.93
N ALA A 159 21.74 -22.60 -12.19
CA ALA A 159 20.63 -22.24 -13.08
C ALA A 159 19.85 -23.47 -13.57
N TRP A 160 19.41 -24.30 -12.66
CA TRP A 160 18.53 -25.43 -12.85
C TRP A 160 17.06 -25.07 -12.84
N ARG A 161 16.73 -23.93 -12.21
CA ARG A 161 15.47 -23.20 -12.38
C ARG A 161 15.79 -21.77 -12.74
N PHE A 162 15.17 -21.27 -13.78
CA PHE A 162 15.44 -19.92 -14.27
C PHE A 162 14.23 -19.30 -14.97
N ARG A 163 14.24 -17.98 -15.06
CA ARG A 163 13.25 -17.22 -15.78
C ARG A 163 13.92 -16.14 -16.61
N ILE A 164 13.47 -16.01 -17.86
CA ILE A 164 13.89 -14.96 -18.76
C ILE A 164 12.67 -14.20 -19.24
N LYS A 165 12.76 -12.88 -19.26
CA LYS A 165 11.77 -12.02 -19.89
C LYS A 165 12.47 -11.11 -20.87
N ALA A 166 11.86 -10.95 -22.03
CA ALA A 166 12.35 -10.06 -23.06
C ALA A 166 11.19 -9.31 -23.72
N VAL A 167 11.41 -8.02 -23.96
CA VAL A 167 10.52 -7.17 -24.73
C VAL A 167 11.30 -6.65 -25.92
N LEU A 168 10.73 -6.79 -27.11
CA LEU A 168 11.32 -6.35 -28.36
C LEU A 168 10.46 -5.27 -29.02
N ASN A 169 11.11 -4.29 -29.60
CA ASN A 169 10.43 -3.26 -30.41
C ASN A 169 10.32 -3.68 -31.87
N ASP A 170 11.25 -4.51 -32.34
CA ASP A 170 11.22 -5.05 -33.70
C ASP A 170 11.72 -6.49 -33.71
N VAL A 171 11.06 -7.34 -34.48
CA VAL A 171 11.32 -8.80 -34.51
C VAL A 171 11.39 -9.30 -35.93
N PRO A 172 12.56 -9.80 -36.35
CA PRO A 172 12.67 -10.47 -37.63
C PRO A 172 12.05 -11.85 -37.61
N SER A 173 11.70 -12.37 -38.78
CA SER A 173 11.40 -13.78 -38.94
C SER A 173 12.67 -14.61 -38.64
N GLY A 174 12.54 -15.64 -37.82
CA GLY A 174 13.65 -16.52 -37.47
C GLY A 174 14.41 -16.15 -36.21
N LEU A 175 13.87 -15.26 -35.37
CA LEU A 175 14.39 -15.06 -34.01
C LEU A 175 14.27 -16.36 -33.22
N SER A 176 15.34 -16.75 -32.55
CA SER A 176 15.34 -17.89 -31.64
C SER A 176 16.08 -17.60 -30.35
N VAL A 177 15.73 -18.33 -29.31
CA VAL A 177 16.45 -18.36 -28.06
C VAL A 177 17.03 -19.73 -27.84
N SER A 178 18.33 -19.83 -27.61
CA SER A 178 19.00 -21.08 -27.33
C SER A 178 19.60 -21.13 -25.95
N PHE A 179 19.58 -22.33 -25.36
CA PHE A 179 20.16 -22.60 -24.06
C PHE A 179 21.27 -23.66 -24.22
N THR A 180 22.36 -23.43 -23.53
CA THR A 180 23.44 -24.42 -23.42
C THR A 180 23.34 -25.08 -22.05
N GLY A 181 23.19 -26.40 -22.04
CA GLY A 181 23.18 -27.23 -20.85
C GLY A 181 24.56 -27.47 -20.26
N SER A 182 24.61 -27.97 -19.02
CA SER A 182 25.85 -28.31 -18.33
C SER A 182 26.65 -29.41 -19.05
N ASN A 183 25.99 -30.24 -19.85
CA ASN A 183 26.62 -31.25 -20.72
C ASN A 183 26.93 -30.68 -22.11
N LYS A 184 26.79 -29.38 -22.33
CA LYS A 184 27.05 -28.67 -23.60
C LYS A 184 26.05 -28.91 -24.72
N ASP A 185 24.99 -29.64 -24.50
CA ASP A 185 23.88 -29.75 -25.45
C ASP A 185 23.10 -28.42 -25.50
N VAL A 186 22.50 -28.15 -26.65
CA VAL A 186 21.82 -26.89 -26.94
C VAL A 186 20.35 -27.13 -27.25
N ILE A 187 19.49 -26.42 -26.58
CA ILE A 187 18.05 -26.37 -26.87
C ILE A 187 17.73 -25.03 -27.55
N ASN A 188 17.01 -25.10 -28.66
CA ASN A 188 16.56 -23.92 -29.39
C ASN A 188 15.04 -23.77 -29.29
N LEU A 189 14.57 -22.59 -28.82
CA LEU A 189 13.16 -22.24 -28.73
C LEU A 189 12.82 -21.19 -29.79
N PRO A 190 11.86 -21.46 -30.68
CA PRO A 190 11.44 -20.50 -31.69
C PRO A 190 10.54 -19.45 -31.05
N VAL A 191 10.95 -18.17 -31.10
CA VAL A 191 10.18 -17.03 -30.63
C VAL A 191 9.72 -16.13 -31.79
N ASN A 192 9.46 -16.73 -32.93
CA ASN A 192 9.15 -16.05 -34.18
C ASN A 192 7.97 -15.09 -34.09
N GLY A 193 8.20 -13.84 -34.43
CA GLY A 193 7.15 -12.82 -34.47
C GLY A 193 6.66 -12.31 -33.12
N CYS A 194 7.25 -12.78 -32.02
CA CYS A 194 6.83 -12.39 -30.68
C CYS A 194 7.51 -11.10 -30.23
N LEU A 195 6.74 -10.06 -29.97
CA LEU A 195 7.26 -8.80 -29.41
C LEU A 195 7.57 -8.91 -27.91
N LYS A 196 6.95 -9.86 -27.24
CA LYS A 196 7.17 -10.12 -25.82
C LYS A 196 7.14 -11.60 -25.57
N PHE A 197 8.14 -12.11 -24.87
CA PHE A 197 8.18 -13.51 -24.46
C PHE A 197 8.75 -13.67 -23.06
N GLU A 198 8.35 -14.75 -22.46
CA GLU A 198 8.86 -15.21 -21.18
C GLU A 198 9.21 -16.69 -21.29
N ILE A 199 10.38 -17.04 -20.81
CA ILE A 199 10.84 -18.42 -20.75
C ILE A 199 11.07 -18.77 -19.28
N TYR A 200 10.50 -19.88 -18.87
CA TYR A 200 10.74 -20.45 -17.58
C TYR A 200 11.29 -21.87 -17.74
N GLY A 201 12.40 -22.17 -17.11
CA GLY A 201 13.03 -23.48 -17.12
C GLY A 201 12.95 -24.15 -15.75
N ASP A 202 12.47 -25.39 -15.74
CA ASP A 202 12.47 -26.30 -14.59
C ASP A 202 13.20 -27.57 -14.98
N LEU A 203 14.51 -27.54 -14.86
CA LEU A 203 15.34 -28.69 -15.28
C LEU A 203 15.20 -29.92 -14.37
N PRO A 204 14.93 -29.81 -13.07
CA PRO A 204 14.53 -30.96 -12.25
C PRO A 204 13.29 -31.69 -12.78
N GLU A 205 12.30 -30.93 -13.29
CA GLU A 205 11.11 -31.51 -13.93
C GLU A 205 11.29 -31.79 -15.42
N ARG A 206 12.49 -31.57 -15.95
CA ARG A 206 12.80 -31.74 -17.37
C ARG A 206 11.88 -30.95 -18.30
N LYS A 207 11.57 -29.71 -17.94
CA LYS A 207 10.64 -28.85 -18.68
C LYS A 207 11.22 -27.47 -18.93
N ILE A 208 10.93 -26.92 -20.09
CA ILE A 208 11.07 -25.50 -20.40
C ILE A 208 9.74 -25.02 -20.94
N TYR A 209 9.28 -23.89 -20.43
CA TYR A 209 8.03 -23.26 -20.81
C TYR A 209 8.33 -21.95 -21.51
N LEU A 210 7.74 -21.75 -22.69
CA LEU A 210 7.73 -20.48 -23.41
C LEU A 210 6.33 -19.87 -23.34
N THR A 211 6.22 -18.70 -22.75
CA THR A 211 4.98 -17.95 -22.71
C THR A 211 5.07 -16.76 -23.66
N THR A 212 4.13 -16.65 -24.56
CA THR A 212 4.00 -15.57 -25.51
C THR A 212 2.55 -15.38 -25.92
N GLU A 213 2.10 -14.14 -26.08
CA GLU A 213 0.71 -13.80 -26.48
C GLU A 213 -0.38 -14.51 -25.65
N GLY A 214 -0.12 -14.72 -24.35
CA GLY A 214 -1.05 -15.40 -23.45
C GLY A 214 -1.15 -16.91 -23.65
N LYS A 215 -0.25 -17.52 -24.40
CA LYS A 215 -0.16 -18.95 -24.58
C LYS A 215 1.13 -19.49 -23.99
N VAL A 216 1.05 -20.67 -23.42
CA VAL A 216 2.21 -21.41 -22.88
C VAL A 216 2.50 -22.61 -23.78
N TYR A 217 3.75 -22.71 -24.21
CA TYR A 217 4.27 -23.85 -24.94
C TYR A 217 5.24 -24.60 -24.02
N GLU A 218 5.07 -25.90 -23.92
CA GLU A 218 5.87 -26.77 -23.08
C GLU A 218 6.86 -27.58 -23.94
N TYR A 219 8.10 -27.66 -23.48
CA TYR A 219 9.16 -28.39 -24.14
C TYR A 219 9.81 -29.35 -23.15
N ASP A 220 9.91 -30.62 -23.57
CA ASP A 220 10.66 -31.63 -22.82
C ASP A 220 12.16 -31.41 -22.99
N VAL A 221 12.90 -31.60 -21.92
CA VAL A 221 14.36 -31.48 -21.88
C VAL A 221 14.96 -32.89 -21.73
N ASP A 222 15.75 -33.28 -22.69
CA ASP A 222 16.44 -34.57 -22.67
C ASP A 222 17.49 -34.64 -21.54
N ASP A 223 17.71 -35.82 -21.01
CA ASP A 223 18.72 -36.06 -19.96
C ASP A 223 20.14 -35.67 -20.40
N SER A 224 20.43 -35.76 -21.71
CA SER A 224 21.70 -35.34 -22.28
C SER A 224 22.01 -33.84 -22.07
N PHE A 225 20.99 -33.00 -21.85
CA PHE A 225 21.19 -31.57 -21.62
C PHE A 225 21.91 -31.26 -20.31
N GLY A 226 21.76 -32.12 -19.32
CA GLY A 226 22.32 -31.92 -17.99
C GLY A 226 21.33 -31.27 -17.01
N GLU A 227 21.84 -30.91 -15.83
CA GLU A 227 21.02 -30.46 -14.73
C GLU A 227 20.87 -28.95 -14.62
N ALA A 228 21.66 -28.17 -15.33
CA ALA A 228 21.67 -26.73 -15.30
C ALA A 228 21.96 -26.11 -16.67
N ILE A 229 21.53 -24.86 -16.87
CA ILE A 229 22.01 -24.08 -18.01
C ILE A 229 23.34 -23.42 -17.67
N THR A 230 24.21 -23.35 -18.66
CA THR A 230 25.52 -22.70 -18.59
C THR A 230 25.63 -21.46 -19.48
N GLY A 231 24.60 -21.17 -20.27
CA GLY A 231 24.51 -19.98 -21.09
C GLY A 231 23.25 -19.96 -21.92
N PHE A 232 22.94 -18.80 -22.44
CA PHE A 232 21.85 -18.65 -23.40
C PHE A 232 22.20 -17.57 -24.46
N CYS A 233 21.50 -17.64 -25.57
CA CYS A 233 21.66 -16.68 -26.67
C CYS A 233 20.30 -16.34 -27.28
N ILE A 234 20.05 -15.05 -27.49
CA ILE A 234 18.97 -14.57 -28.36
C ILE A 234 19.60 -14.37 -29.76
N ASP A 235 19.21 -15.16 -30.72
CA ASP A 235 19.82 -15.18 -32.05
C ASP A 235 18.91 -14.49 -33.09
N ALA A 236 19.42 -13.42 -33.69
CA ALA A 236 18.82 -12.71 -34.80
C ALA A 236 19.63 -12.85 -36.09
N SER A 237 20.25 -13.99 -36.33
CA SER A 237 21.14 -14.22 -37.45
C SER A 237 20.52 -13.93 -38.83
N ASN A 238 19.22 -14.08 -38.95
CA ASN A 238 18.47 -13.87 -40.19
C ASN A 238 17.93 -12.45 -40.37
N GLY A 239 18.22 -11.51 -39.45
CA GLY A 239 17.70 -10.16 -39.54
C GLY A 239 18.22 -9.24 -38.46
N THR A 240 17.42 -8.24 -38.14
CA THR A 240 17.67 -7.27 -37.09
C THR A 240 16.57 -7.38 -36.04
N ALA A 241 16.93 -7.43 -34.78
CA ALA A 241 16.02 -7.32 -33.65
C ALA A 241 16.38 -6.10 -32.81
N ILE A 242 15.39 -5.43 -32.26
CA ILE A 242 15.58 -4.35 -31.29
C ILE A 242 15.01 -4.83 -29.97
N LEU A 243 15.90 -5.09 -29.03
CA LEU A 243 15.58 -5.55 -27.68
C LEU A 243 15.38 -4.32 -26.78
N ASP A 244 14.16 -4.13 -26.33
CA ASP A 244 13.76 -3.00 -25.48
C ASP A 244 14.18 -3.23 -24.02
N SER A 245 13.89 -4.42 -23.52
CA SER A 245 14.29 -4.83 -22.17
C SER A 245 14.53 -6.31 -22.07
N PHE A 246 15.33 -6.68 -21.08
CA PHE A 246 15.71 -8.06 -20.82
C PHE A 246 15.95 -8.28 -19.32
N SER A 247 15.42 -9.37 -18.76
CA SER A 247 15.70 -9.79 -17.40
C SER A 247 15.95 -11.30 -17.30
N PHE A 248 16.91 -11.66 -16.49
CA PHE A 248 17.26 -13.05 -16.20
C PHE A 248 17.32 -13.28 -14.69
N TYR A 249 16.56 -14.25 -14.23
CA TYR A 249 16.50 -14.68 -12.85
C TYR A 249 16.94 -16.13 -12.73
N ASP A 250 17.68 -16.46 -11.68
CA ASP A 250 17.88 -17.83 -11.26
C ASP A 250 17.26 -18.09 -9.88
N PHE A 251 17.10 -19.36 -9.55
CA PHE A 251 16.58 -19.83 -8.27
C PHE A 251 17.66 -20.59 -7.53
N VAL A 252 18.21 -19.98 -6.54
CA VAL A 252 19.28 -20.55 -5.71
C VAL A 252 18.68 -21.33 -4.56
N ARG A 253 19.24 -22.48 -4.25
CA ARG A 253 18.86 -23.20 -3.05
C ARG A 253 19.15 -22.36 -1.81
N ASN A 254 18.13 -22.18 -0.97
CA ASN A 254 18.28 -21.45 0.27
C ASN A 254 18.85 -22.39 1.35
N THR A 255 20.12 -22.26 1.63
CA THR A 255 20.79 -23.06 2.68
C THR A 255 20.60 -22.46 4.08
N GLU A 256 20.16 -21.21 4.16
CA GLU A 256 19.97 -20.48 5.42
C GLU A 256 18.58 -20.69 6.01
N ASP A 257 17.58 -20.91 5.16
CA ASP A 257 16.21 -21.17 5.58
C ASP A 257 15.64 -22.42 4.88
N PRO A 258 15.63 -23.56 5.56
CA PRO A 258 15.12 -24.81 4.99
C PRO A 258 13.59 -24.80 4.74
N ARG A 259 12.85 -23.85 5.31
CA ARG A 259 11.41 -23.69 5.07
C ARG A 259 11.14 -23.03 3.74
N MET A 260 12.14 -22.29 3.26
CA MET A 260 12.14 -21.60 1.99
C MET A 260 13.25 -22.19 1.12
N PRO A 261 13.01 -23.35 0.50
CA PRO A 261 14.06 -24.13 -0.13
C PRO A 261 14.79 -23.40 -1.26
N TYR A 262 14.19 -22.37 -1.79
CA TYR A 262 14.78 -21.56 -2.85
C TYR A 262 14.57 -20.08 -2.61
N LYS A 263 15.48 -19.27 -3.08
CA LYS A 263 15.35 -17.82 -3.21
C LYS A 263 15.64 -17.38 -4.63
N THR A 264 14.86 -16.45 -5.10
CA THR A 264 15.07 -15.84 -6.40
C THR A 264 16.24 -14.87 -6.36
N ARG A 265 17.05 -14.88 -7.38
CA ARG A 265 18.10 -13.91 -7.57
C ARG A 265 18.03 -13.35 -8.98
N LEU A 266 17.86 -12.02 -9.07
CA LEU A 266 18.04 -11.33 -10.34
C LEU A 266 19.53 -11.32 -10.67
N ILE A 267 19.87 -11.89 -11.80
CA ILE A 267 21.25 -11.88 -12.31
C ILE A 267 21.45 -10.70 -13.24
N TYR A 268 20.42 -10.39 -14.00
CA TYR A 268 20.50 -9.39 -15.04
C TYR A 268 19.15 -8.76 -15.34
N ASP A 269 19.11 -7.44 -15.35
CA ASP A 269 17.97 -6.65 -15.80
C ASP A 269 18.47 -5.36 -16.44
N GLU A 270 18.00 -5.06 -17.64
CA GLU A 270 18.34 -3.84 -18.36
C GLU A 270 17.21 -3.31 -19.23
N ASP A 271 17.07 -2.00 -19.18
CA ASP A 271 16.48 -1.25 -20.28
C ASP A 271 17.62 -0.81 -21.22
N PHE A 272 17.57 -1.25 -22.46
CA PHE A 272 18.68 -1.09 -23.40
C PHE A 272 18.68 0.27 -24.06
N ASN A 273 18.92 1.31 -23.32
CA ASN A 273 19.11 2.65 -23.84
C ASN A 273 20.58 3.03 -23.82
N GLU A 274 21.03 3.71 -24.86
CA GLU A 274 22.36 4.27 -24.90
C GLU A 274 22.45 5.48 -23.96
N ILE A 275 23.44 5.47 -23.08
CA ILE A 275 23.75 6.59 -22.20
C ILE A 275 24.86 7.43 -22.87
N PRO A 276 24.58 8.69 -23.24
CA PRO A 276 25.61 9.56 -23.82
C PRO A 276 26.67 9.93 -22.77
N ASP A 277 27.76 10.52 -23.27
CA ASP A 277 28.76 11.13 -22.40
C ASP A 277 28.10 12.19 -21.50
N MET A 278 28.37 12.09 -20.21
CA MET A 278 27.74 12.94 -19.21
C MET A 278 28.54 14.19 -18.89
N GLU A 279 29.65 14.42 -19.54
CA GLU A 279 30.40 15.66 -19.37
C GLU A 279 29.60 16.86 -19.88
N GLY A 280 29.41 17.83 -19.03
CA GLY A 280 28.69 19.06 -19.35
C GLY A 280 27.16 18.93 -19.44
N TRP A 281 26.59 17.81 -19.05
CA TRP A 281 25.15 17.55 -19.09
C TRP A 281 24.27 18.61 -18.39
N GLN A 282 24.78 19.28 -17.36
CA GLN A 282 24.11 20.34 -16.62
C GLN A 282 24.02 21.66 -17.37
N ASN A 283 24.84 21.86 -18.42
CA ASN A 283 24.91 23.12 -19.15
C ASN A 283 23.66 23.36 -20.02
N PRO A 284 23.16 24.61 -20.11
CA PRO A 284 22.00 24.90 -20.96
C PRO A 284 22.23 24.56 -22.44
N ALA A 285 23.47 24.62 -22.91
CA ALA A 285 23.83 24.33 -24.30
C ALA A 285 24.02 22.83 -24.60
N TYR A 286 23.90 21.96 -23.59
CA TYR A 286 24.01 20.53 -23.81
C TYR A 286 22.87 20.00 -24.70
N ASP A 287 23.22 19.22 -25.69
CA ASP A 287 22.24 18.62 -26.60
C ASP A 287 21.62 17.34 -25.96
N ASP A 288 20.45 17.55 -25.39
CA ASP A 288 19.63 16.46 -24.82
C ASP A 288 18.49 16.04 -25.78
N SER A 289 18.58 16.36 -27.05
CA SER A 289 17.53 16.07 -28.05
C SER A 289 17.29 14.57 -28.22
N GLN A 290 18.28 13.76 -27.90
CA GLN A 290 18.22 12.30 -27.98
C GLN A 290 17.74 11.63 -26.68
N TRP A 291 17.51 12.40 -25.62
CA TRP A 291 16.98 11.86 -24.39
C TRP A 291 15.48 11.62 -24.49
N GLY A 292 14.99 10.57 -23.83
CA GLY A 292 13.57 10.30 -23.73
C GLY A 292 12.84 11.32 -22.85
N ILE A 293 11.53 11.38 -22.97
CA ILE A 293 10.68 12.23 -22.13
C ILE A 293 10.08 11.39 -21.00
N VAL A 294 10.20 11.89 -19.78
CA VAL A 294 9.66 11.29 -18.55
C VAL A 294 8.65 12.24 -17.96
N SER A 295 7.51 11.73 -17.56
CA SER A 295 6.52 12.46 -16.78
C SER A 295 6.74 12.22 -15.29
N LEU A 296 6.65 13.26 -14.48
CA LEU A 296 6.75 13.14 -13.03
C LEU A 296 5.37 12.87 -12.39
N PRO A 297 5.32 12.08 -11.31
CA PRO A 297 6.43 11.39 -10.68
C PRO A 297 7.00 10.32 -11.61
N SER A 298 8.31 10.16 -11.59
CA SER A 298 8.96 9.25 -12.53
C SER A 298 8.72 7.80 -12.15
N PRO A 299 8.11 7.01 -13.01
CA PRO A 299 7.90 5.58 -12.76
C PRO A 299 9.12 4.71 -13.08
N HIS A 300 10.22 5.33 -13.43
CA HIS A 300 11.41 4.60 -13.80
C HIS A 300 12.32 4.35 -12.61
N GLY A 301 11.97 3.34 -11.81
CA GLY A 301 12.95 2.68 -11.01
C GLY A 301 13.46 1.49 -11.79
N SER A 302 14.72 1.41 -12.07
CA SER A 302 15.29 0.17 -12.57
C SER A 302 16.18 -0.45 -11.54
N LEU A 303 16.29 -1.71 -11.70
CA LEU A 303 17.26 -2.53 -11.04
C LEU A 303 18.61 -2.22 -11.66
N HIS A 304 19.45 -1.50 -10.99
CA HIS A 304 20.64 -1.13 -11.62
C HIS A 304 21.87 -1.33 -10.87
N ALA A 305 22.76 -1.58 -11.71
CA ALA A 305 24.18 -1.62 -11.56
C ALA A 305 24.66 -0.60 -10.56
N GLU A 306 25.40 -1.06 -9.59
CA GLU A 306 26.12 -0.22 -8.64
C GLU A 306 26.82 0.95 -9.34
N GLY A 307 26.60 2.12 -8.86
CA GLY A 307 27.43 3.26 -9.18
C GLY A 307 26.92 4.21 -10.26
N GLU A 308 25.71 4.03 -10.75
CA GLU A 308 25.26 4.86 -11.85
C GLU A 308 24.29 5.95 -11.40
N ASN A 309 24.55 7.17 -11.87
CA ASN A 309 23.67 8.29 -11.63
C ASN A 309 22.63 8.39 -12.74
N TYR A 310 21.51 8.98 -12.38
CA TYR A 310 20.44 9.25 -13.30
C TYR A 310 20.32 10.75 -13.56
N TYR A 311 20.16 11.13 -14.83
CA TYR A 311 20.20 12.51 -15.24
C TYR A 311 18.87 12.92 -15.88
N LEU A 312 18.32 14.02 -15.38
CA LEU A 312 17.09 14.60 -15.87
C LEU A 312 17.30 16.08 -16.18
N ARG A 313 16.67 16.56 -17.23
CA ARG A 313 16.73 17.95 -17.63
C ARG A 313 15.36 18.44 -18.06
N THR A 314 15.04 19.66 -17.70
CA THR A 314 13.87 20.36 -18.21
C THR A 314 14.21 21.80 -18.51
N THR A 315 13.46 22.40 -19.43
CA THR A 315 13.56 23.82 -19.70
C THR A 315 12.26 24.51 -19.34
N VAL A 316 12.36 25.67 -18.74
CA VAL A 316 11.23 26.47 -18.34
C VAL A 316 11.40 27.92 -18.76
N LYS A 317 10.35 28.49 -19.36
CA LYS A 317 10.32 29.91 -19.68
C LYS A 317 9.73 30.67 -18.49
N THR A 318 10.57 31.52 -17.90
CA THR A 318 10.17 32.41 -16.81
C THR A 318 9.66 33.75 -17.35
N GLY A 319 8.77 34.39 -16.59
CA GLY A 319 8.50 35.82 -16.75
C GLY A 319 9.36 36.65 -15.80
N ASP A 320 8.89 37.84 -15.43
CA ASP A 320 9.45 38.58 -14.31
C ASP A 320 9.11 37.93 -12.96
N PHE A 321 10.01 37.97 -12.02
CA PHE A 321 9.85 37.44 -10.67
C PHE A 321 10.84 38.13 -9.69
N LYS A 322 10.52 38.07 -8.39
CA LYS A 322 11.41 38.50 -7.31
C LYS A 322 11.96 37.32 -6.53
N THR A 323 11.22 36.25 -6.40
CA THR A 323 11.66 35.04 -5.74
C THR A 323 11.29 33.81 -6.57
N ALA A 324 12.15 32.82 -6.62
CA ALA A 324 11.94 31.57 -7.33
C ALA A 324 12.25 30.37 -6.41
N ILE A 325 11.25 29.55 -6.16
CA ILE A 325 11.36 28.37 -5.31
C ILE A 325 11.10 27.12 -6.14
N LEU A 326 12.05 26.21 -6.15
CA LEU A 326 11.87 24.87 -6.69
C LEU A 326 11.31 23.98 -5.59
N ASP A 327 10.07 23.55 -5.74
CA ASP A 327 9.35 22.68 -4.80
C ASP A 327 9.35 21.25 -5.34
N ILE A 328 10.11 20.38 -4.68
CA ILE A 328 10.29 18.96 -5.02
C ILE A 328 9.57 18.12 -3.97
N GLU A 329 8.57 17.34 -4.36
CA GLU A 329 7.81 16.48 -3.45
C GLU A 329 8.67 15.44 -2.76
N THR A 330 9.56 14.83 -3.51
CA THR A 330 10.59 13.92 -3.03
C THR A 330 11.65 13.69 -4.08
N LEU A 331 12.87 13.46 -3.66
CA LEU A 331 13.95 12.95 -4.50
C LEU A 331 14.63 11.82 -3.72
N ASP A 332 14.51 10.62 -4.23
CA ASP A 332 14.91 9.41 -3.51
C ASP A 332 15.95 8.63 -4.32
N PRO A 333 17.08 8.27 -3.78
CA PRO A 333 17.54 8.43 -2.37
C PRO A 333 18.29 9.73 -2.07
N ALA A 334 18.97 10.29 -3.06
CA ALA A 334 19.80 11.49 -2.95
C ALA A 334 20.04 12.09 -4.34
N GLY A 335 20.40 13.35 -4.42
CA GLY A 335 20.70 13.95 -5.70
C GLY A 335 21.31 15.34 -5.65
N GLU A 336 21.50 15.90 -6.81
CA GLU A 336 22.04 17.24 -7.02
C GLU A 336 21.15 18.00 -7.98
N VAL A 337 20.90 19.27 -7.67
CA VAL A 337 20.09 20.17 -8.52
C VAL A 337 21.00 21.24 -9.08
N TRP A 338 20.89 21.45 -10.37
CA TRP A 338 21.64 22.45 -11.13
C TRP A 338 20.66 23.36 -11.87
N VAL A 339 20.98 24.62 -11.91
CA VAL A 339 20.16 25.62 -12.63
C VAL A 339 21.08 26.43 -13.53
N ASN A 340 20.77 26.45 -14.82
CA ASN A 340 21.57 27.16 -15.84
C ASN A 340 23.07 26.78 -15.84
N GLY A 341 23.38 25.54 -15.43
CA GLY A 341 24.77 25.07 -15.37
C GLY A 341 25.45 25.27 -14.01
N GLU A 342 24.84 26.01 -13.09
CA GLU A 342 25.38 26.28 -11.76
C GLU A 342 24.75 25.32 -10.72
N PRO A 343 25.54 24.80 -9.76
CA PRO A 343 25.03 23.90 -8.71
C PRO A 343 24.18 24.69 -7.71
N ALA A 344 22.91 24.33 -7.61
CA ALA A 344 21.95 25.02 -6.75
C ALA A 344 21.74 24.29 -5.40
N ALA A 345 21.70 22.94 -5.40
CA ALA A 345 21.50 22.19 -4.15
C ALA A 345 22.05 20.76 -4.23
N VAL A 346 22.43 20.25 -3.05
CA VAL A 346 22.72 18.84 -2.83
C VAL A 346 21.67 18.30 -1.85
N LEU A 347 20.93 17.28 -2.28
CA LEU A 347 19.84 16.68 -1.52
C LEU A 347 20.31 15.35 -0.95
N LYS A 348 20.06 15.15 0.34
CA LYS A 348 20.29 13.89 1.04
C LYS A 348 18.99 13.50 1.72
N GLY A 349 18.59 12.26 1.54
CA GLY A 349 17.29 11.79 2.01
C GLY A 349 16.16 12.18 1.04
N ARG A 350 14.99 11.68 1.33
CA ARG A 350 13.82 11.70 0.44
C ARG A 350 12.69 12.62 0.89
N GLU A 351 12.91 13.37 1.93
CA GLU A 351 11.93 14.33 2.41
C GLU A 351 11.63 15.42 1.39
N PRO A 352 10.44 16.02 1.41
CA PRO A 352 10.09 17.12 0.52
C PRO A 352 11.04 18.31 0.70
N ARG A 353 11.36 18.98 -0.39
CA ARG A 353 12.32 20.10 -0.41
C ARG A 353 11.77 21.30 -1.15
N LYS A 354 11.92 22.46 -0.53
CA LYS A 354 11.72 23.77 -1.15
C LYS A 354 13.08 24.47 -1.24
N ILE A 355 13.57 24.63 -2.45
CA ILE A 355 14.91 25.15 -2.73
C ILE A 355 14.76 26.55 -3.30
N ASP A 356 15.37 27.53 -2.67
CA ASP A 356 15.47 28.88 -3.22
C ASP A 356 16.51 28.88 -4.36
N ILE A 357 16.04 29.11 -5.58
CA ILE A 357 16.86 29.16 -6.77
C ILE A 357 16.84 30.54 -7.43
N THR A 358 16.44 31.56 -6.69
CA THR A 358 16.27 32.93 -7.19
C THR A 358 17.52 33.46 -7.86
N GLU A 359 18.69 33.23 -7.30
CA GLU A 359 19.96 33.74 -7.81
C GLU A 359 20.43 33.03 -9.09
N TYR A 360 19.90 31.83 -9.36
CA TYR A 360 20.32 30.99 -10.49
C TYR A 360 19.43 31.16 -11.72
N LEU A 361 18.19 31.67 -11.55
CA LEU A 361 17.23 31.84 -12.64
C LEU A 361 17.36 33.22 -13.27
N LEU A 362 17.22 33.23 -14.58
CA LEU A 362 17.19 34.46 -15.40
C LEU A 362 15.73 34.84 -15.64
N PRO A 363 15.30 36.06 -15.26
CA PRO A 363 13.96 36.55 -15.57
C PRO A 363 13.76 36.71 -17.09
N GLU A 364 12.51 36.59 -17.51
CA GLU A 364 12.07 36.70 -18.91
C GLU A 364 12.87 35.86 -19.92
N SER A 365 13.43 34.76 -19.45
CA SER A 365 14.34 33.89 -20.20
C SER A 365 13.93 32.43 -20.17
N THR A 366 14.51 31.64 -21.07
CA THR A 366 14.47 30.20 -20.98
C THR A 366 15.59 29.72 -20.06
N ASN A 367 15.22 29.02 -19.03
CA ASN A 367 16.14 28.49 -18.04
C ASN A 367 16.18 26.96 -18.11
N THR A 368 17.31 26.38 -17.79
CA THR A 368 17.50 24.94 -17.70
C THR A 368 17.58 24.52 -16.24
N ILE A 369 16.76 23.58 -15.84
CA ILE A 369 16.86 22.91 -14.55
C ILE A 369 17.30 21.46 -14.81
N ALA A 370 18.35 21.04 -14.15
CA ALA A 370 18.93 19.71 -14.31
C ALA A 370 19.06 19.04 -12.95
N VAL A 371 18.71 17.77 -12.91
CA VAL A 371 18.74 16.96 -11.67
C VAL A 371 19.52 15.69 -11.94
N LYS A 372 20.46 15.41 -11.06
CA LYS A 372 21.16 14.14 -11.01
C LYS A 372 20.69 13.38 -9.79
N VAL A 373 20.09 12.24 -10.00
CA VAL A 373 19.66 11.36 -8.91
C VAL A 373 20.69 10.25 -8.74
N LYS A 374 21.10 10.01 -7.52
CA LYS A 374 22.06 8.95 -7.17
C LYS A 374 21.26 7.70 -6.79
N PRO A 375 21.49 6.56 -7.43
CA PRO A 375 20.77 5.34 -7.08
C PRO A 375 21.22 4.80 -5.72
N TYR A 376 20.40 3.93 -5.16
CA TYR A 376 20.81 3.12 -4.02
C TYR A 376 21.83 2.07 -4.43
N TYR A 377 22.69 1.78 -3.46
CA TYR A 377 23.59 0.65 -3.51
C TYR A 377 23.19 -0.36 -2.45
N GLY A 378 23.07 -1.61 -2.81
CA GLY A 378 22.88 -2.67 -1.85
C GLY A 378 21.68 -3.58 -2.15
N ARG A 379 21.60 -4.59 -1.35
CA ARG A 379 20.56 -5.63 -1.44
C ARG A 379 19.30 -5.13 -0.77
N HIS A 380 18.17 -5.51 -1.35
CA HIS A 380 16.90 -5.35 -0.65
C HIS A 380 16.91 -6.20 0.63
N PRO A 381 16.58 -5.62 1.75
CA PRO A 381 16.75 -6.28 3.04
C PRO A 381 15.73 -7.35 3.36
N MET A 382 14.60 -7.34 2.70
CA MET A 382 13.59 -8.38 2.88
C MET A 382 14.06 -9.65 2.18
N THR A 383 14.58 -10.57 2.94
CA THR A 383 15.12 -11.87 2.49
C THR A 383 14.14 -12.74 1.70
N HIS A 384 12.92 -12.31 1.55
CA HIS A 384 11.84 -13.05 0.89
C HIS A 384 11.43 -12.46 -0.45
N SER A 385 11.97 -11.32 -0.80
CA SER A 385 11.80 -10.68 -2.09
C SER A 385 12.74 -11.32 -3.11
N PRO A 386 12.51 -11.14 -4.42
CA PRO A 386 13.54 -11.35 -5.42
C PRO A 386 14.72 -10.48 -5.05
N SER A 387 15.49 -11.03 -4.21
CA SER A 387 16.38 -10.34 -3.34
C SER A 387 17.57 -9.94 -4.04
N ASP A 388 18.20 -9.08 -4.16
CA ASP A 388 19.40 -8.56 -4.76
C ASP A 388 19.09 -7.48 -5.80
N MET A 389 17.85 -6.99 -5.76
CA MET A 389 17.44 -5.88 -6.59
C MET A 389 17.96 -4.59 -6.00
N ASN A 390 18.84 -3.93 -6.71
CA ASN A 390 19.13 -2.54 -6.45
C ASN A 390 17.88 -1.74 -6.71
N ILE A 391 17.44 -0.99 -5.74
CA ILE A 391 16.26 -0.19 -5.85
C ILE A 391 16.62 1.08 -6.61
N GLY A 392 15.86 1.37 -7.63
CA GLY A 392 16.09 2.52 -8.48
C GLY A 392 15.88 3.85 -7.78
N TRP A 393 15.87 4.89 -8.54
CA TRP A 393 15.69 6.26 -8.13
C TRP A 393 14.25 6.71 -8.36
N PHE A 394 13.89 7.80 -7.72
CA PHE A 394 12.58 8.41 -7.85
C PHE A 394 12.68 9.94 -7.75
N LEU A 395 12.07 10.62 -8.71
CA LEU A 395 11.82 12.05 -8.64
C LEU A 395 10.31 12.27 -8.62
N GLY A 396 9.81 12.84 -7.52
CA GLY A 396 8.42 13.23 -7.33
C GLY A 396 8.01 14.43 -8.18
N ARG A 397 6.73 14.77 -8.14
CA ARG A 397 6.24 15.97 -8.83
C ARG A 397 7.04 17.19 -8.39
N THR A 398 7.38 18.02 -9.33
CA THR A 398 8.22 19.19 -9.10
C THR A 398 7.54 20.43 -9.64
N LYS A 399 7.55 21.50 -8.86
CA LYS A 399 6.94 22.80 -9.21
C LYS A 399 7.97 23.90 -9.12
N LEU A 400 7.86 24.87 -10.00
CA LEU A 400 8.58 26.14 -9.89
C LEU A 400 7.58 27.22 -9.48
N ILE A 401 7.79 27.78 -8.30
CA ILE A 401 6.96 28.84 -7.73
C ILE A 401 7.71 30.16 -7.93
N LEU A 402 7.08 31.09 -8.63
CA LEU A 402 7.59 32.42 -8.91
C LEU A 402 6.71 33.47 -8.23
N THR A 403 7.28 34.32 -7.41
CA THR A 403 6.56 35.39 -6.74
C THR A 403 6.95 36.75 -7.31
N HIS A 404 6.04 37.71 -7.28
CA HIS A 404 6.28 39.07 -7.78
C HIS A 404 6.84 40.01 -6.72
N GLU A 405 6.79 39.59 -5.43
CA GLU A 405 7.32 40.33 -4.31
C GLU A 405 8.26 39.47 -3.46
N GLN A 406 9.03 40.14 -2.59
CA GLN A 406 9.95 39.49 -1.65
C GLN A 406 9.26 39.05 -0.34
N GLN A 407 7.97 39.28 -0.21
CA GLN A 407 7.13 38.71 0.84
C GLN A 407 6.24 37.66 0.22
N TYR A 408 6.30 36.44 0.73
CA TYR A 408 5.55 35.33 0.16
C TYR A 408 5.18 34.28 1.20
N ILE A 409 4.11 33.58 0.96
CA ILE A 409 3.62 32.47 1.79
C ILE A 409 4.44 31.21 1.45
N THR A 410 5.17 30.71 2.43
CA THR A 410 5.96 29.47 2.25
C THR A 410 5.11 28.22 2.44
N GLU A 411 4.11 28.30 3.34
CA GLU A 411 3.24 27.17 3.66
C GLU A 411 1.99 27.63 4.43
N ALA A 412 0.92 26.83 4.33
CA ALA A 412 -0.25 26.96 5.17
C ALA A 412 -0.76 25.59 5.59
N LEU A 413 -0.85 25.36 6.89
CA LEU A 413 -1.35 24.14 7.52
C LEU A 413 -2.75 24.38 8.08
N VAL A 414 -3.70 23.54 7.69
CA VAL A 414 -5.13 23.73 8.01
C VAL A 414 -5.68 22.49 8.69
N HIS A 415 -6.41 22.69 9.78
CA HIS A 415 -7.22 21.66 10.43
C HIS A 415 -8.47 22.22 11.06
N THR A 416 -9.46 21.37 11.28
CA THR A 416 -10.67 21.72 12.01
C THR A 416 -10.37 21.75 13.50
N ALA A 417 -10.52 22.88 14.13
CA ALA A 417 -10.34 23.07 15.57
C ALA A 417 -11.61 22.72 16.35
N GLU A 418 -12.77 23.08 15.79
CA GLU A 418 -14.08 22.87 16.41
C GLU A 418 -15.11 22.49 15.34
N LEU A 419 -16.03 21.61 15.68
CA LEU A 419 -17.16 21.21 14.86
C LEU A 419 -18.41 21.07 15.73
N SER A 420 -19.51 21.62 15.25
CA SER A 420 -20.86 21.42 15.78
C SER A 420 -21.82 21.26 14.60
N ASP A 421 -23.10 21.02 14.89
CA ASP A 421 -24.09 20.76 13.82
C ASP A 421 -24.15 21.87 12.77
N ASN A 422 -24.02 23.14 13.20
CA ASN A 422 -24.21 24.29 12.31
C ASN A 422 -22.95 25.16 12.16
N ASN A 423 -21.86 24.83 12.83
CA ASN A 423 -20.65 25.65 12.79
C ASN A 423 -19.39 24.83 12.89
N ALA A 424 -18.37 25.26 12.15
CA ALA A 424 -17.02 24.74 12.29
C ALA A 424 -16.02 25.90 12.38
N VAL A 425 -14.88 25.66 13.02
CA VAL A 425 -13.76 26.59 13.06
C VAL A 425 -12.56 25.90 12.40
N GLN A 426 -12.10 26.48 11.29
CA GLN A 426 -10.90 26.05 10.62
C GLN A 426 -9.72 26.88 11.14
N ARG A 427 -8.70 26.20 11.66
CA ARG A 427 -7.48 26.86 12.15
C ARG A 427 -6.37 26.74 11.14
N HIS A 428 -5.82 27.88 10.77
CA HIS A 428 -4.69 28.03 9.85
C HIS A 428 -3.44 28.41 10.63
N LYS A 429 -2.33 27.69 10.35
CA LYS A 429 -0.96 28.11 10.65
C LYS A 429 -0.32 28.52 9.33
N ILE A 430 -0.10 29.81 9.13
CA ILE A 430 0.40 30.37 7.88
C ILE A 430 1.82 30.85 8.10
N PHE A 431 2.74 30.39 7.25
CA PHE A 431 4.14 30.77 7.31
C PHE A 431 4.46 31.72 6.16
N ILE A 432 5.03 32.87 6.51
CA ILE A 432 5.36 33.93 5.53
C ILE A 432 6.81 34.35 5.71
N LYS A 433 7.53 34.40 4.62
CA LYS A 433 8.89 34.90 4.57
C LYS A 433 8.92 36.33 4.04
N ASN A 434 9.85 37.14 4.58
CA ASN A 434 10.16 38.48 4.11
C ASN A 434 11.66 38.60 3.88
N GLU A 435 12.07 38.58 2.63
CA GLU A 435 13.47 38.63 2.25
C GLU A 435 14.06 40.03 2.30
N THR A 436 13.24 41.07 2.53
CA THR A 436 13.71 42.43 2.67
C THR A 436 14.43 42.68 4.01
N ALA A 437 15.11 43.77 4.15
CA ALA A 437 15.81 44.15 5.38
C ALA A 437 14.89 44.82 6.43
N PHE A 438 13.63 45.16 6.06
CA PHE A 438 12.73 45.94 6.89
C PHE A 438 11.41 45.17 7.14
N PRO A 439 10.77 45.40 8.32
CA PRO A 439 9.43 44.90 8.56
C PRO A 439 8.45 45.45 7.50
N LYS A 440 7.52 44.59 7.08
CA LYS A 440 6.43 44.96 6.17
C LYS A 440 5.10 44.77 6.85
N LYS A 441 4.22 45.73 6.67
CA LYS A 441 2.82 45.58 7.05
C LYS A 441 2.05 44.96 5.89
N GLY A 442 0.99 44.27 6.20
CA GLY A 442 0.13 43.66 5.21
C GLY A 442 -1.11 43.05 5.84
N GLN A 443 -1.87 42.37 5.05
CA GLN A 443 -3.07 41.67 5.49
C GLN A 443 -3.11 40.25 4.88
N ILE A 444 -3.50 39.28 5.67
CA ILE A 444 -3.87 37.93 5.17
C ILE A 444 -5.39 37.90 5.07
N THR A 445 -5.89 37.49 3.90
CA THR A 445 -7.30 37.18 3.68
C THR A 445 -7.42 35.70 3.34
N ILE A 446 -8.34 34.97 4.00
CA ILE A 446 -8.60 33.55 3.77
C ILE A 446 -10.04 33.40 3.33
N ASN A 447 -10.25 32.79 2.15
CA ASN A 447 -11.56 32.53 1.56
C ASN A 447 -11.79 31.02 1.43
N TYR A 448 -13.00 30.54 1.74
CA TYR A 448 -13.42 29.16 1.60
C TYR A 448 -14.47 29.01 0.52
N TYR A 449 -14.21 28.10 -0.42
CA TYR A 449 -15.13 27.74 -1.50
C TYR A 449 -15.39 26.25 -1.49
N PRO A 450 -16.65 25.76 -1.58
CA PRO A 450 -16.90 24.37 -1.94
C PRO A 450 -16.09 24.01 -3.20
N TRP A 451 -15.41 22.86 -3.16
CA TRP A 451 -14.56 22.46 -4.28
C TRP A 451 -14.88 21.07 -4.81
N PHE A 452 -15.18 20.11 -3.91
CA PHE A 452 -15.55 18.76 -4.30
C PHE A 452 -16.80 18.31 -3.55
N PRO A 453 -17.76 17.64 -4.17
CA PRO A 453 -17.79 17.13 -5.57
C PRO A 453 -18.04 18.23 -6.62
N ALA A 454 -18.45 19.41 -6.25
CA ALA A 454 -18.72 20.50 -7.17
C ALA A 454 -18.18 21.84 -6.62
N ASP A 455 -17.79 22.71 -7.53
CA ASP A 455 -17.41 24.10 -7.20
C ASP A 455 -18.63 24.91 -6.70
N GLY A 456 -18.37 25.83 -5.76
CA GLY A 456 -19.39 26.73 -5.22
C GLY A 456 -18.86 28.14 -4.98
N GLU A 457 -19.77 29.04 -4.58
CA GLU A 457 -19.43 30.41 -4.17
C GLU A 457 -18.71 30.44 -2.83
N CYS A 458 -18.04 31.57 -2.52
CA CYS A 458 -17.38 31.79 -1.24
C CYS A 458 -18.37 31.68 -0.07
N VAL A 459 -18.12 30.75 0.84
CA VAL A 459 -19.00 30.49 2.01
C VAL A 459 -18.47 31.06 3.32
N ALA A 460 -17.16 31.33 3.39
CA ALA A 460 -16.53 31.93 4.56
C ALA A 460 -15.33 32.78 4.16
N SER A 461 -15.10 33.88 4.86
CA SER A 461 -13.95 34.75 4.64
C SER A 461 -13.53 35.38 5.96
N THR A 462 -12.21 35.43 6.17
CA THR A 462 -11.60 36.12 7.33
C THR A 462 -10.39 36.91 6.88
N SER A 463 -10.18 38.09 7.45
CA SER A 463 -8.98 38.92 7.19
C SER A 463 -8.31 39.31 8.48
N GLN A 464 -6.98 39.34 8.49
CA GLN A 464 -6.18 39.77 9.63
C GLN A 464 -5.01 40.62 9.18
N ASP A 465 -4.86 41.82 9.79
CA ASP A 465 -3.68 42.65 9.59
C ASP A 465 -2.45 42.04 10.27
N ILE A 466 -1.32 42.10 9.62
CA ILE A 466 -0.08 41.50 10.07
C ILE A 466 1.12 42.39 9.91
N VAL A 467 2.20 42.09 10.64
CA VAL A 467 3.54 42.64 10.44
C VAL A 467 4.52 41.50 10.19
N ILE A 468 5.12 41.51 9.03
CA ILE A 468 6.06 40.47 8.59
C ILE A 468 7.49 40.95 8.89
N ARG A 469 8.11 40.30 9.86
CA ARG A 469 9.49 40.60 10.29
C ARG A 469 10.48 40.18 9.20
N PRO A 470 11.58 40.94 9.02
CA PRO A 470 12.57 40.66 7.99
C PRO A 470 13.37 39.38 8.31
N ARG A 471 13.68 38.62 7.29
CA ARG A 471 14.59 37.44 7.32
C ARG A 471 14.21 36.36 8.34
N LEU A 472 12.97 36.28 8.75
CA LEU A 472 12.44 35.27 9.65
C LEU A 472 11.28 34.53 8.98
N ASP A 473 11.09 33.31 9.37
CA ASP A 473 9.84 32.60 9.10
C ASP A 473 8.78 33.09 10.10
N ASN A 474 7.88 33.92 9.62
CA ASN A 474 6.82 34.46 10.43
C ASN A 474 5.63 33.47 10.42
N GLN A 475 5.16 33.08 11.60
CA GLN A 475 3.97 32.25 11.74
C GLN A 475 2.78 33.09 12.20
N PHE A 476 1.67 32.97 11.51
CA PHE A 476 0.38 33.57 11.86
C PHE A 476 -0.66 32.49 12.06
N ASN A 477 -1.42 32.59 13.16
CA ASN A 477 -2.52 31.69 13.45
C ASN A 477 -3.82 32.44 13.23
N ILE A 478 -4.65 31.94 12.30
CA ILE A 478 -5.92 32.60 11.93
C ILE A 478 -7.02 31.54 11.97
N GLU A 479 -8.14 31.91 12.57
CA GLU A 479 -9.31 31.06 12.61
C GLU A 479 -10.37 31.59 11.63
N VAL A 480 -10.94 30.65 10.88
CA VAL A 480 -12.02 30.93 9.94
C VAL A 480 -13.27 30.18 10.39
N PRO A 481 -14.30 30.91 10.89
CA PRO A 481 -15.59 30.29 11.19
C PRO A 481 -16.33 29.96 9.89
N VAL A 482 -16.86 28.75 9.79
CA VAL A 482 -17.68 28.29 8.67
C VAL A 482 -19.04 27.90 9.17
N THR A 483 -20.07 28.60 8.72
CA THR A 483 -21.47 28.32 9.08
C THR A 483 -22.06 27.31 8.13
N ASP A 484 -22.88 26.37 8.61
CA ASP A 484 -23.47 25.26 7.89
C ASP A 484 -22.43 24.49 7.07
N PRO A 485 -21.38 23.94 7.72
CA PRO A 485 -20.24 23.36 7.03
C PRO A 485 -20.59 22.09 6.29
N MET A 486 -20.01 21.93 5.09
CA MET A 486 -19.94 20.63 4.42
C MET A 486 -18.90 19.76 5.14
N VAL A 487 -19.37 18.82 5.93
CA VAL A 487 -18.52 17.94 6.73
C VAL A 487 -17.99 16.80 5.88
N TRP A 488 -16.67 16.63 5.87
CA TRP A 488 -16.03 15.51 5.17
C TRP A 488 -16.21 14.20 5.96
N SER A 489 -16.61 13.15 5.28
CA SER A 489 -16.65 11.78 5.81
C SER A 489 -16.42 10.76 4.69
N THR A 490 -16.20 9.49 5.03
CA THR A 490 -16.05 8.42 4.06
C THR A 490 -17.29 8.23 3.15
N SER A 491 -18.48 8.49 3.69
CA SER A 491 -19.73 8.42 2.90
C SER A 491 -20.07 9.71 2.16
N LYS A 492 -19.44 10.83 2.55
CA LYS A 492 -19.62 12.15 1.93
C LYS A 492 -18.27 12.87 1.86
N PRO A 493 -17.43 12.55 0.89
CA PRO A 493 -16.10 13.13 0.76
C PRO A 493 -16.17 14.57 0.18
N GLN A 494 -16.60 15.50 1.01
CA GLN A 494 -16.80 16.91 0.64
C GLN A 494 -15.58 17.74 1.01
N LEU A 495 -15.05 18.50 0.04
CA LEU A 495 -13.85 19.30 0.23
C LEU A 495 -14.08 20.76 -0.10
N TYR A 496 -13.31 21.59 0.57
CA TYR A 496 -13.18 23.02 0.28
C TYR A 496 -11.85 23.32 -0.39
N LYS A 497 -11.85 24.35 -1.22
CA LYS A 497 -10.68 25.11 -1.60
C LYS A 497 -10.52 26.24 -0.57
N ALA A 498 -9.39 26.26 0.13
CA ALA A 498 -8.95 27.38 0.94
C ALA A 498 -7.97 28.23 0.14
N GLU A 499 -8.33 29.48 -0.12
CA GLU A 499 -7.51 30.45 -0.83
C GLU A 499 -6.99 31.48 0.19
N ILE A 500 -5.69 31.54 0.36
CA ILE A 500 -5.00 32.41 1.30
C ILE A 500 -4.27 33.48 0.50
N ILE A 501 -4.68 34.74 0.65
CA ILE A 501 -4.17 35.88 -0.11
C ILE A 501 -3.37 36.77 0.83
N LEU A 502 -2.13 37.03 0.48
CA LEU A 502 -1.28 38.02 1.13
C LEU A 502 -1.40 39.35 0.39
N LYS A 503 -1.75 40.40 1.12
CA LYS A 503 -1.87 41.75 0.60
C LYS A 503 -0.83 42.67 1.23
N ASP A 504 -0.40 43.66 0.48
CA ASP A 504 0.45 44.76 0.97
C ASP A 504 -0.34 45.78 1.83
N GLU A 505 0.34 46.84 2.29
CA GLU A 505 -0.26 47.90 3.12
C GLU A 505 -1.31 48.72 2.33
N GLU A 506 -1.20 48.78 1.00
CA GLU A 506 -2.12 49.40 0.07
C GLU A 506 -3.33 48.52 -0.28
N GLY A 507 -3.33 47.27 0.13
CA GLY A 507 -4.40 46.28 -0.11
C GLY A 507 -4.30 45.55 -1.44
N ASN A 508 -3.18 45.64 -2.16
CA ASN A 508 -2.94 44.87 -3.37
C ASN A 508 -2.55 43.44 -3.01
N ALA A 509 -3.09 42.46 -3.71
CA ALA A 509 -2.65 41.07 -3.57
C ALA A 509 -1.23 40.91 -4.12
N ILE A 510 -0.30 40.50 -3.27
CA ILE A 510 1.12 40.34 -3.60
C ILE A 510 1.53 38.88 -3.73
N ASP A 511 0.78 37.98 -3.07
CA ASP A 511 1.00 36.53 -3.15
C ASP A 511 -0.27 35.76 -2.77
N ASP A 512 -0.38 34.49 -3.16
CA ASP A 512 -1.45 33.61 -2.74
C ASP A 512 -0.97 32.18 -2.52
N TYR A 513 -1.68 31.45 -1.68
CA TYR A 513 -1.50 30.03 -1.45
C TYR A 513 -2.86 29.36 -1.50
N VAL A 514 -2.97 28.30 -2.27
CA VAL A 514 -4.24 27.58 -2.45
C VAL A 514 -4.03 26.11 -2.06
N THR A 515 -4.94 25.60 -1.25
CA THR A 515 -4.95 24.20 -0.82
C THR A 515 -6.37 23.67 -0.77
N THR A 516 -6.52 22.35 -0.86
CA THR A 516 -7.78 21.68 -0.53
C THR A 516 -7.76 21.25 0.94
N THR A 517 -8.91 21.22 1.55
CA THR A 517 -9.11 20.74 2.93
C THR A 517 -10.53 20.24 3.14
N GLY A 518 -10.74 19.41 4.14
CA GLY A 518 -12.05 18.94 4.55
C GLY A 518 -12.32 19.28 6.03
N ILE A 519 -13.57 19.56 6.35
CA ILE A 519 -13.99 19.81 7.72
C ILE A 519 -14.32 18.48 8.39
N ARG A 520 -13.52 18.09 9.37
CA ARG A 520 -13.74 16.89 10.20
C ARG A 520 -13.00 17.01 11.52
N VAL A 521 -13.51 16.37 12.57
CA VAL A 521 -12.85 16.24 13.88
C VAL A 521 -12.64 14.76 14.20
N ILE A 522 -11.57 14.48 14.93
CA ILE A 522 -11.21 13.15 15.42
C ILE A 522 -11.07 13.23 16.92
N GLU A 523 -11.71 12.31 17.62
CA GLU A 523 -11.70 12.21 19.07
C GLU A 523 -11.55 10.75 19.48
N GLN A 524 -10.95 10.52 20.63
CA GLN A 524 -11.05 9.22 21.29
C GLN A 524 -11.53 9.43 22.74
N LYS A 525 -12.38 8.53 23.16
CA LYS A 525 -12.98 8.59 24.48
C LYS A 525 -13.35 7.19 24.95
N ASN A 526 -12.94 6.84 26.16
CA ASN A 526 -13.22 5.53 26.76
C ASN A 526 -12.69 4.36 25.90
N GLY A 527 -11.55 4.54 25.24
CA GLY A 527 -10.97 3.54 24.36
C GLY A 527 -11.69 3.36 23.03
N GLU A 528 -12.60 4.27 22.67
CA GLU A 528 -13.35 4.26 21.42
C GLU A 528 -12.97 5.44 20.53
N LEU A 529 -13.00 5.23 19.21
CA LEU A 529 -12.76 6.24 18.20
C LEU A 529 -14.07 6.92 17.79
N PHE A 530 -14.02 8.26 17.67
CA PHE A 530 -15.09 9.06 17.11
C PHE A 530 -14.56 9.94 15.99
N ILE A 531 -15.27 9.97 14.87
CA ILE A 531 -15.04 10.91 13.77
C ILE A 531 -16.33 11.68 13.53
N ASN A 532 -16.24 13.00 13.55
CA ASN A 532 -17.39 13.89 13.50
C ASN A 532 -18.45 13.55 14.59
N HIS A 533 -17.97 13.27 15.80
CA HIS A 533 -18.77 12.90 16.97
C HIS A 533 -19.55 11.57 16.85
N LYS A 534 -19.30 10.78 15.81
CA LYS A 534 -19.88 9.45 15.62
C LYS A 534 -18.85 8.38 15.87
N ALA A 535 -19.26 7.29 16.51
CA ALA A 535 -18.41 6.13 16.70
C ALA A 535 -17.93 5.59 15.33
N GLU A 536 -16.65 5.29 15.24
CA GLU A 536 -16.05 4.80 14.00
C GLU A 536 -15.03 3.68 14.27
N MET A 537 -14.78 2.87 13.25
CA MET A 537 -13.72 1.87 13.22
C MET A 537 -12.90 2.07 11.94
N LEU A 538 -11.58 1.92 12.06
CA LEU A 538 -10.68 2.00 10.91
C LEU A 538 -10.44 0.58 10.40
N ASN A 539 -11.18 0.19 9.38
CA ASN A 539 -11.14 -1.16 8.83
C ASN A 539 -10.61 -1.16 7.40
N GLY A 540 -9.57 -1.92 7.15
CA GLY A 540 -9.01 -1.99 5.81
C GLY A 540 -7.76 -2.85 5.74
N ALA A 541 -6.79 -2.39 4.98
CA ALA A 541 -5.54 -3.10 4.78
C ALA A 541 -4.38 -2.13 4.59
N GLN A 542 -3.18 -2.65 4.60
CA GLN A 542 -1.99 -1.90 4.22
C GLN A 542 -1.59 -2.22 2.78
N ASN A 543 -0.89 -1.29 2.16
CA ASN A 543 -0.11 -1.56 0.96
C ASN A 543 1.37 -1.62 1.32
N PHE A 544 2.12 -2.40 0.58
CA PHE A 544 3.56 -2.25 0.52
C PHE A 544 3.94 -1.40 -0.70
N GLY A 545 5.09 -0.76 -0.64
CA GLY A 545 5.63 -0.01 -1.78
C GLY A 545 6.02 -0.87 -2.99
N TYR A 546 5.90 -2.16 -2.86
CA TYR A 546 6.19 -3.12 -3.90
C TYR A 546 4.97 -3.42 -4.75
N ARG A 547 5.20 -3.69 -6.02
CA ARG A 547 4.14 -3.95 -6.98
C ARG A 547 4.42 -5.22 -7.77
N LEU A 548 3.37 -5.86 -8.19
CA LEU A 548 3.37 -7.06 -8.97
C LEU A 548 2.67 -6.87 -10.30
N PRO A 549 3.03 -7.60 -11.33
CA PRO A 549 4.04 -8.68 -11.39
C PRO A 549 5.48 -8.16 -11.19
N ILE A 550 6.42 -9.07 -10.99
CA ILE A 550 7.81 -8.75 -10.65
C ILE A 550 8.47 -7.72 -11.56
N GLU A 551 8.12 -7.66 -12.84
CA GLU A 551 8.62 -6.65 -13.77
C GLU A 551 8.15 -5.26 -13.38
N THR A 552 6.91 -5.16 -12.93
CA THR A 552 6.38 -3.90 -12.41
C THR A 552 7.08 -3.55 -11.10
N SER A 553 7.27 -4.50 -10.21
CA SER A 553 8.03 -4.30 -8.97
C SER A 553 9.44 -3.81 -9.27
N SER A 554 10.13 -4.44 -10.21
CA SER A 554 11.50 -4.06 -10.56
C SER A 554 11.59 -2.66 -11.17
N LYS A 555 10.58 -2.26 -11.94
CA LYS A 555 10.55 -0.95 -12.60
C LYS A 555 9.98 0.18 -11.73
N TYR A 556 9.01 -0.13 -10.86
CA TYR A 556 8.19 0.88 -10.20
C TYR A 556 8.12 0.67 -8.68
N ILE A 557 9.11 0.02 -8.12
CA ILE A 557 9.11 -0.38 -6.70
C ILE A 557 8.82 0.78 -5.73
N ARG A 558 9.16 2.00 -6.14
CA ARG A 558 8.97 3.20 -5.32
C ARG A 558 8.01 4.21 -5.89
N CYS A 559 7.60 4.03 -7.13
CA CYS A 559 6.69 4.95 -7.79
C CYS A 559 5.54 4.19 -8.43
N ALA A 560 4.38 4.26 -7.79
CA ALA A 560 3.16 3.80 -8.39
C ALA A 560 2.72 4.74 -9.52
N THR A 561 2.11 4.21 -10.58
CA THR A 561 1.37 5.03 -11.53
C THR A 561 0.08 5.55 -10.89
N ASP A 562 -0.55 6.56 -11.47
CA ASP A 562 -1.85 7.06 -11.00
C ASP A 562 -2.89 5.95 -10.92
N ASP A 563 -2.91 5.06 -11.92
CA ASP A 563 -3.82 3.92 -11.95
C ASP A 563 -3.52 2.87 -10.86
N MET A 564 -2.25 2.70 -10.48
CA MET A 564 -1.90 1.81 -9.36
C MET A 564 -2.36 2.39 -8.03
N VAL A 565 -2.16 3.70 -7.80
CA VAL A 565 -2.68 4.39 -6.61
C VAL A 565 -4.21 4.27 -6.55
N MET A 566 -4.89 4.50 -7.68
CA MET A 566 -6.33 4.37 -7.77
C MET A 566 -6.79 2.94 -7.49
N ARG A 567 -6.10 1.94 -8.02
CA ARG A 567 -6.45 0.52 -7.84
C ARG A 567 -6.39 0.11 -6.38
N ASP A 568 -5.38 0.54 -5.63
CA ASP A 568 -5.27 0.25 -4.19
C ASP A 568 -6.49 0.78 -3.44
N LEU A 569 -6.88 2.03 -3.71
CA LEU A 569 -8.04 2.64 -3.07
C LEU A 569 -9.35 1.97 -3.49
N MET A 570 -9.51 1.63 -4.77
CA MET A 570 -10.66 0.88 -5.26
C MET A 570 -10.77 -0.52 -4.62
N MET A 571 -9.65 -1.18 -4.33
CA MET A 571 -9.65 -2.46 -3.62
C MET A 571 -10.17 -2.30 -2.19
N ILE A 572 -9.78 -1.24 -1.48
CA ILE A 572 -10.31 -0.92 -0.14
C ILE A 572 -11.82 -0.66 -0.20
N GLU A 573 -12.28 0.15 -1.15
CA GLU A 573 -13.71 0.40 -1.36
C GLU A 573 -14.48 -0.90 -1.63
N LYS A 574 -13.96 -1.77 -2.50
CA LYS A 574 -14.55 -3.06 -2.84
C LYS A 574 -14.58 -4.03 -1.65
N LEU A 575 -13.56 -3.96 -0.80
CA LEU A 575 -13.46 -4.71 0.45
C LEU A 575 -14.56 -4.31 1.46
N GLY A 576 -15.20 -3.16 1.25
CA GLY A 576 -16.09 -2.57 2.25
C GLY A 576 -15.34 -1.96 3.42
N GLY A 577 -14.03 -1.77 3.24
CA GLY A 577 -13.16 -1.06 4.17
C GLY A 577 -13.23 0.45 4.00
N ASN A 578 -12.68 1.16 4.96
CA ASN A 578 -12.56 2.61 4.95
C ASN A 578 -11.14 3.09 5.23
N LEU A 579 -10.17 2.18 5.31
CA LEU A 579 -8.79 2.46 5.70
C LEU A 579 -7.78 1.89 4.71
N LEU A 580 -6.80 2.71 4.32
CA LEU A 580 -5.54 2.23 3.77
C LEU A 580 -4.39 2.71 4.67
N ARG A 581 -3.58 1.79 5.17
CA ARG A 581 -2.33 2.10 5.85
C ARG A 581 -1.21 2.17 4.83
N ILE A 582 -0.59 3.33 4.72
CA ILE A 582 0.59 3.53 3.89
C ILE A 582 1.78 2.95 4.64
N HIS A 583 2.21 1.76 4.24
CA HIS A 583 3.29 1.06 4.91
C HIS A 583 4.63 1.39 4.28
N VAL A 584 5.53 1.88 5.10
CA VAL A 584 6.87 2.27 4.70
C VAL A 584 7.89 1.59 5.59
N HIS A 585 8.79 0.82 5.00
CA HIS A 585 9.88 0.18 5.71
C HIS A 585 11.19 0.87 5.43
N THR A 586 12.04 0.94 6.43
CA THR A 586 13.45 1.30 6.25
C THR A 586 14.31 0.16 6.74
N GLU A 587 15.27 -0.21 5.94
CA GLU A 587 16.34 -1.08 6.38
C GLU A 587 17.66 -0.56 5.83
N GLN A 588 18.56 -0.20 6.71
CA GLN A 588 19.81 0.49 6.37
C GLN A 588 19.51 1.78 5.58
N ASP A 589 20.12 1.92 4.40
CA ASP A 589 19.95 3.07 3.53
C ASP A 589 18.83 2.85 2.50
N ILE A 590 18.08 1.74 2.60
CA ILE A 590 17.04 1.37 1.65
C ILE A 590 15.68 1.51 2.32
N VAL A 591 14.78 2.18 1.64
CA VAL A 591 13.42 2.41 2.09
C VAL A 591 12.44 1.76 1.14
N ASP A 592 11.60 0.89 1.68
CA ASP A 592 10.48 0.30 0.98
C ASP A 592 9.26 1.21 1.09
N GLY A 593 8.61 1.44 -0.02
CA GLY A 593 7.47 2.31 -0.08
C GLY A 593 7.86 3.79 -0.09
N ILE A 594 6.91 4.62 -0.43
CA ILE A 594 7.04 6.06 -0.50
C ILE A 594 5.83 6.70 0.14
N ASN A 595 6.07 7.76 0.89
CA ASN A 595 5.02 8.66 1.33
C ASN A 595 4.54 9.50 0.13
N ASP A 596 3.76 8.90 -0.75
CA ASP A 596 3.32 9.52 -2.00
C ASP A 596 2.05 10.35 -1.78
N PRO A 597 2.10 11.68 -1.94
CA PRO A 597 0.96 12.56 -1.67
C PRO A 597 -0.29 12.25 -2.48
N ARG A 598 -0.14 11.59 -3.64
CA ARG A 598 -1.30 11.20 -4.47
C ARG A 598 -2.27 10.29 -3.74
N TYR A 599 -1.80 9.44 -2.82
CA TYR A 599 -2.70 8.63 -2.00
C TYR A 599 -3.64 9.51 -1.16
N ALA A 600 -3.12 10.57 -0.57
CA ALA A 600 -3.94 11.51 0.22
C ALA A 600 -4.91 12.31 -0.67
N GLU A 601 -4.45 12.80 -1.82
CA GLU A 601 -5.27 13.55 -2.78
C GLU A 601 -6.45 12.71 -3.31
N TYR A 602 -6.21 11.43 -3.59
CA TYR A 602 -7.23 10.53 -4.11
C TYR A 602 -8.14 10.02 -3.00
N ALA A 603 -7.59 9.66 -1.84
CA ALA A 603 -8.35 9.22 -0.69
C ALA A 603 -9.31 10.29 -0.17
N ASP A 604 -8.92 11.56 -0.22
CA ASP A 604 -9.80 12.70 0.12
C ASP A 604 -11.08 12.70 -0.73
N GLN A 605 -10.96 12.40 -2.01
CA GLN A 605 -12.09 12.42 -2.95
C GLN A 605 -12.85 11.09 -2.97
N MET A 606 -12.21 10.00 -2.59
CA MET A 606 -12.85 8.68 -2.52
C MET A 606 -13.50 8.40 -1.16
N GLY A 607 -13.19 9.19 -0.14
CA GLY A 607 -13.69 8.95 1.20
C GLY A 607 -13.03 7.73 1.87
N ILE A 608 -11.70 7.67 1.83
CA ILE A 608 -10.91 6.61 2.48
C ILE A 608 -9.99 7.25 3.51
N TYR A 609 -9.95 6.69 4.71
CA TYR A 609 -9.01 7.09 5.74
C TYR A 609 -7.62 6.57 5.45
N LEU A 610 -6.60 7.33 5.86
CA LEU A 610 -5.20 6.94 5.74
C LEU A 610 -4.52 6.94 7.12
N ILE A 611 -3.74 5.90 7.37
CA ILE A 611 -2.65 5.92 8.34
C ILE A 611 -1.39 6.29 7.55
N TRP A 612 -0.76 7.40 7.93
CA TRP A 612 0.46 7.89 7.29
C TRP A 612 1.66 7.54 8.12
N GLN A 613 2.45 6.61 7.61
CA GLN A 613 3.60 6.07 8.33
C GLN A 613 4.89 6.75 7.90
N SER A 614 5.77 7.01 8.85
CA SER A 614 7.17 7.29 8.57
C SER A 614 7.94 6.00 8.29
N ALA A 615 9.02 6.14 7.56
CA ALA A 615 10.00 5.09 7.38
C ALA A 615 10.77 4.81 8.67
N GLY A 616 10.17 4.10 9.58
CA GLY A 616 10.73 3.83 10.90
C GLY A 616 10.82 2.36 11.24
N TRP A 617 11.30 1.52 10.35
CA TRP A 617 11.67 0.17 10.72
C TRP A 617 13.14 0.10 11.09
N MET A 618 13.43 -0.50 12.23
CA MET A 618 14.78 -0.51 12.76
C MET A 618 15.51 -1.81 12.51
N ARG A 619 16.72 -1.67 12.08
CA ARG A 619 17.73 -2.71 12.13
C ARG A 619 18.58 -2.62 13.39
N GLU A 620 19.12 -3.76 13.76
CA GLU A 620 20.12 -3.88 14.81
C GLU A 620 21.22 -2.82 14.66
N GLY A 621 21.23 -1.87 15.56
CA GLY A 621 22.36 -0.96 15.79
C GLY A 621 22.41 0.36 15.04
N GLU A 622 21.52 0.67 14.09
CA GLU A 622 21.86 1.81 13.24
C GLU A 622 20.82 2.89 12.98
N VAL A 623 19.50 2.71 13.13
CA VAL A 623 18.71 3.71 12.46
C VAL A 623 17.39 4.11 13.10
N TRP A 624 17.44 4.63 14.28
CA TRP A 624 16.38 5.51 14.75
C TRP A 624 16.30 6.83 13.98
N ASN A 625 17.22 7.08 13.04
CA ASN A 625 17.51 8.43 12.59
C ASN A 625 17.06 8.75 11.18
N VAL A 626 16.80 7.77 10.33
CA VAL A 626 16.72 8.10 8.91
C VAL A 626 15.57 9.05 8.60
N ASP A 627 14.39 8.82 9.09
CA ASP A 627 13.29 9.75 8.78
C ASP A 627 12.52 10.28 9.99
N ILE A 628 12.88 9.83 11.20
CA ILE A 628 12.12 10.24 12.38
C ILE A 628 12.27 11.73 12.65
N ASP A 629 13.47 12.28 12.53
CA ASP A 629 13.69 13.71 12.71
C ASP A 629 13.10 14.54 11.57
N ASN A 630 12.92 13.92 10.41
CA ASN A 630 12.31 14.53 9.23
C ASN A 630 10.81 14.22 9.08
N PHE A 631 10.26 13.34 9.90
CA PHE A 631 8.84 13.00 9.83
C PHE A 631 7.90 14.21 9.88
N PRO A 632 8.18 15.27 10.62
CA PRO A 632 7.40 16.50 10.55
C PRO A 632 7.29 17.10 9.14
N LEU A 633 8.31 16.94 8.29
CA LEU A 633 8.26 17.41 6.90
C LEU A 633 7.25 16.63 6.07
N TYR A 634 7.23 15.30 6.24
CA TYR A 634 6.22 14.43 5.60
C TYR A 634 4.82 14.71 6.13
N MET A 635 4.66 14.93 7.45
CA MET A 635 3.37 15.30 8.03
C MET A 635 2.87 16.63 7.45
N ARG A 636 3.74 17.65 7.36
CA ARG A 636 3.40 18.97 6.83
C ARG A 636 3.02 18.92 5.34
N GLN A 637 3.67 18.07 4.56
CA GLN A 637 3.39 17.88 3.14
C GLN A 637 1.93 17.51 2.87
N VAL A 638 1.36 16.66 3.72
CA VAL A 638 0.00 16.12 3.58
C VAL A 638 -0.94 16.58 4.69
N TYR A 639 -0.56 17.60 5.45
CA TYR A 639 -1.28 18.06 6.64
C TYR A 639 -2.72 18.45 6.35
N ASN A 640 -3.00 19.05 5.21
CA ASN A 640 -4.30 19.64 4.88
C ASN A 640 -5.33 18.60 4.43
N HIS A 641 -4.92 17.34 4.25
CA HIS A 641 -5.77 16.26 3.77
C HIS A 641 -6.65 15.67 4.89
N PRO A 642 -7.98 15.72 4.77
CA PRO A 642 -8.88 15.18 5.79
C PRO A 642 -8.87 13.66 5.87
N SER A 643 -8.46 12.97 4.81
CA SER A 643 -8.32 11.50 4.77
C SER A 643 -7.31 10.97 5.78
N ILE A 644 -6.27 11.73 6.10
CA ILE A 644 -5.26 11.31 7.07
C ILE A 644 -5.83 11.45 8.48
N VAL A 645 -5.95 10.32 9.18
CA VAL A 645 -6.57 10.27 10.52
C VAL A 645 -5.57 9.87 11.61
N LEU A 646 -4.43 9.28 11.23
CA LEU A 646 -3.42 8.84 12.18
C LEU A 646 -2.01 9.02 11.60
N TRP A 647 -1.12 9.59 12.41
CA TRP A 647 0.31 9.67 12.15
C TRP A 647 1.02 8.52 12.87
N GLU A 648 1.69 7.68 12.12
CA GLU A 648 2.44 6.53 12.64
C GLU A 648 3.94 6.76 12.45
N ALA A 649 4.66 6.94 13.55
CA ALA A 649 6.06 7.33 13.47
C ALA A 649 7.00 6.17 13.13
N SER A 650 6.65 4.95 13.46
CA SER A 650 7.49 3.79 13.15
C SER A 650 6.72 2.48 13.15
N ASN A 651 7.30 1.50 12.44
CA ASN A 651 6.86 0.11 12.47
C ASN A 651 7.95 -0.74 13.15
N HIS A 652 7.56 -1.57 14.11
CA HIS A 652 8.46 -2.51 14.82
C HIS A 652 9.78 -1.92 15.37
N PRO A 653 9.79 -0.83 16.12
CA PRO A 653 11.04 -0.22 16.56
C PRO A 653 11.91 -1.14 17.43
N ASN A 654 11.33 -2.18 17.99
CA ASN A 654 11.99 -3.13 18.89
C ASN A 654 11.99 -4.56 18.36
N ARG A 655 11.86 -4.76 17.08
CA ARG A 655 11.75 -6.11 16.50
C ARG A 655 12.97 -6.99 16.79
N PHE A 656 14.12 -6.39 17.02
CA PHE A 656 15.36 -7.12 17.26
C PHE A 656 15.71 -7.12 18.75
N LYS A 657 15.83 -8.31 19.31
CA LYS A 657 16.07 -8.57 20.74
C LYS A 657 17.30 -7.92 21.35
N ASN A 658 18.13 -7.28 20.54
CA ASN A 658 19.43 -6.74 20.94
C ASN A 658 19.43 -5.22 21.10
N HIS A 659 18.29 -4.54 20.91
CA HIS A 659 18.23 -3.10 21.20
C HIS A 659 18.30 -2.84 22.69
N PRO A 660 19.23 -2.00 23.12
CA PRO A 660 19.26 -1.57 24.51
C PRO A 660 17.96 -0.84 24.87
N VAL A 661 17.40 -1.11 26.03
CA VAL A 661 16.16 -0.49 26.52
C VAL A 661 16.23 1.03 26.50
N ASN A 662 17.40 1.61 26.83
CA ASN A 662 17.60 3.06 26.79
C ASN A 662 17.41 3.67 25.41
N GLU A 663 17.76 2.97 24.33
CA GLU A 663 17.53 3.48 22.95
C GLU A 663 16.04 3.61 22.66
N THR A 664 15.23 2.65 23.09
CA THR A 664 13.79 2.72 22.95
C THR A 664 13.18 3.88 23.75
N VAL A 665 13.64 4.07 24.98
CA VAL A 665 13.23 5.22 25.82
C VAL A 665 13.62 6.54 25.15
N ASP A 666 14.83 6.64 24.65
CA ASP A 666 15.30 7.83 23.94
C ASP A 666 14.48 8.10 22.67
N TYR A 667 14.12 7.06 21.95
CA TYR A 667 13.22 7.16 20.81
C TYR A 667 11.87 7.77 21.22
N PHE A 668 11.18 7.20 22.20
CA PHE A 668 9.88 7.72 22.64
C PHE A 668 9.99 9.17 23.17
N ASN A 669 11.02 9.46 23.92
CA ASN A 669 11.26 10.79 24.47
C ASN A 669 11.48 11.84 23.37
N ARG A 670 11.97 11.44 22.21
CA ARG A 670 12.17 12.31 21.06
C ARG A 670 10.95 12.39 20.16
N ILE A 671 10.36 11.25 19.80
CA ILE A 671 9.31 11.23 18.78
C ILE A 671 7.96 11.76 19.27
N ILE A 672 7.56 11.47 20.50
CA ILE A 672 6.26 11.90 21.02
C ILE A 672 6.14 13.43 21.06
N PRO A 673 7.11 14.19 21.62
CA PRO A 673 7.06 15.64 21.55
C PRO A 673 7.02 16.16 20.11
N THR A 674 7.77 15.54 19.20
CA THR A 674 7.82 15.92 17.79
C THR A 674 6.45 15.78 17.13
N LEU A 675 5.77 14.65 17.34
CA LEU A 675 4.42 14.43 16.82
C LEU A 675 3.41 15.42 17.37
N VAL A 676 3.41 15.60 18.70
CA VAL A 676 2.48 16.50 19.40
C VAL A 676 2.68 17.97 19.00
N GLN A 677 3.93 18.41 18.82
CA GLN A 677 4.22 19.77 18.38
C GLN A 677 3.80 20.01 16.92
N THR A 678 3.88 18.98 16.10
CA THR A 678 3.51 19.09 14.68
C THR A 678 1.99 19.10 14.52
N ASP A 679 1.27 18.14 15.12
CA ASP A 679 -0.16 18.02 14.97
C ASP A 679 -0.83 17.31 16.16
N THR A 680 -1.91 17.88 16.67
CA THR A 680 -2.77 17.28 17.68
C THR A 680 -4.23 17.16 17.23
N SER A 681 -4.50 17.38 15.95
CA SER A 681 -5.85 17.25 15.37
C SER A 681 -6.15 15.84 14.85
N ARG A 682 -5.15 14.96 14.90
CA ARG A 682 -5.21 13.55 14.47
C ARG A 682 -4.67 12.63 15.55
N LEU A 683 -5.01 11.36 15.43
CA LEU A 683 -4.39 10.33 16.25
C LEU A 683 -2.89 10.25 15.96
N ILE A 684 -2.12 9.89 16.97
CA ILE A 684 -0.67 9.68 16.86
C ILE A 684 -0.30 8.32 17.43
N SER A 685 0.61 7.66 16.73
CA SER A 685 1.22 6.41 17.18
C SER A 685 2.74 6.54 17.12
N PRO A 686 3.43 6.44 18.25
CA PRO A 686 4.89 6.42 18.25
C PRO A 686 5.45 5.17 17.55
N THR A 687 4.67 4.10 17.59
CA THR A 687 4.93 2.85 16.87
C THR A 687 3.66 2.01 16.81
N SER A 688 3.48 1.28 15.71
CA SER A 688 2.35 0.35 15.54
C SER A 688 2.29 -0.77 16.58
N PHE A 689 3.39 -1.11 17.22
CA PHE A 689 3.49 -2.23 18.16
C PHE A 689 3.72 -1.79 19.61
N TRP A 690 3.31 -0.62 19.95
CA TRP A 690 3.37 -0.17 21.32
C TRP A 690 2.33 -0.89 22.18
N GLY A 691 2.80 -1.66 23.11
CA GLY A 691 2.00 -2.59 23.91
C GLY A 691 2.13 -4.05 23.48
N HIS A 692 3.01 -4.37 22.53
CA HIS A 692 3.27 -5.74 22.10
C HIS A 692 4.26 -6.44 23.01
N THR A 693 3.94 -7.69 23.43
CA THR A 693 4.70 -8.44 24.45
C THR A 693 6.09 -8.88 24.07
N HIS A 694 6.39 -8.96 22.80
CA HIS A 694 7.73 -9.43 22.44
C HIS A 694 8.81 -8.45 22.85
N TYR A 695 8.45 -7.17 23.05
CA TYR A 695 9.40 -6.08 23.23
C TYR A 695 9.02 -5.12 24.34
N ILE A 696 7.72 -4.90 24.57
CA ILE A 696 7.19 -3.93 25.51
C ILE A 696 6.08 -4.59 26.33
N ASN A 697 5.98 -4.34 27.60
CA ASN A 697 4.83 -4.79 28.39
C ASN A 697 3.53 -4.14 27.91
N TYR A 698 2.42 -4.76 28.23
CA TYR A 698 1.07 -4.38 27.82
C TYR A 698 0.69 -2.93 28.15
N ASP A 699 1.29 -2.34 29.17
CA ASP A 699 1.05 -0.95 29.55
C ASP A 699 2.00 0.04 28.86
N GLY A 700 2.99 -0.49 28.11
CA GLY A 700 3.99 0.33 27.41
C GLY A 700 4.99 0.99 28.36
N THR A 701 5.10 0.57 29.60
CA THR A 701 5.98 1.19 30.60
C THR A 701 7.24 0.38 30.89
N GLU A 702 7.25 -0.88 30.54
CA GLU A 702 8.37 -1.80 30.81
C GLU A 702 8.57 -2.76 29.63
N ASP A 703 9.77 -3.24 29.46
CA ASP A 703 10.05 -4.34 28.54
C ASP A 703 9.60 -5.68 29.15
N TYR A 704 9.76 -6.74 28.39
CA TYR A 704 9.39 -8.09 28.86
C TYR A 704 10.24 -8.59 30.04
N GLN A 705 11.31 -7.90 30.39
CA GLN A 705 12.16 -8.18 31.56
C GLN A 705 11.81 -7.30 32.76
N GLY A 706 10.85 -6.39 32.61
CA GLY A 706 10.43 -5.47 33.67
C GLY A 706 11.30 -4.22 33.77
N ASN A 707 12.10 -3.91 32.73
CA ASN A 707 12.87 -2.68 32.70
C ASN A 707 11.98 -1.55 32.16
N PRO A 708 12.01 -0.36 32.79
CA PRO A 708 11.23 0.78 32.29
C PRO A 708 11.66 1.17 30.87
N ILE A 709 10.68 1.22 29.97
CA ILE A 709 10.88 1.68 28.59
C ILE A 709 9.91 2.75 28.19
N ALA A 710 8.89 2.96 29.00
CA ALA A 710 7.82 3.87 28.64
C ALA A 710 8.30 5.29 28.53
N PRO A 711 7.66 6.05 27.68
CA PRO A 711 7.78 7.48 27.78
C PRO A 711 7.44 7.91 29.23
N ASN A 712 8.18 8.90 29.68
CA ASN A 712 7.79 9.58 30.89
C ASN A 712 6.27 9.82 30.85
N PRO A 713 5.51 9.48 31.92
CA PRO A 713 4.06 9.68 31.94
C PRO A 713 3.63 11.08 31.54
N HIS A 714 4.49 12.06 31.72
CA HIS A 714 4.29 13.45 31.28
C HIS A 714 4.33 13.64 29.75
N LEU A 715 4.80 12.67 28.99
CA LEU A 715 4.81 12.71 27.53
C LEU A 715 3.56 12.07 26.92
N MET A 716 2.76 11.37 27.72
CA MET A 716 1.52 10.76 27.26
C MET A 716 0.52 11.84 26.82
N HIS A 717 -0.02 11.69 25.64
CA HIS A 717 -0.98 12.62 25.07
C HIS A 717 -2.30 11.90 24.77
N LYS A 718 -3.41 12.62 24.96
CA LYS A 718 -4.77 12.11 24.74
C LYS A 718 -5.06 11.63 23.30
N MET A 719 -4.25 12.01 22.32
CA MET A 719 -4.39 11.58 20.93
C MET A 719 -3.49 10.38 20.58
N MET A 720 -2.70 9.89 21.52
CA MET A 720 -1.93 8.64 21.30
C MET A 720 -2.86 7.45 21.18
N THR A 721 -2.41 6.44 20.48
CA THR A 721 -3.09 5.16 20.32
C THR A 721 -2.19 4.03 20.79
N ARG A 722 -2.80 2.90 21.11
CA ARG A 722 -2.11 1.64 21.37
C ARG A 722 -2.36 0.69 20.21
N GLY A 723 -1.55 -0.32 20.08
CA GLY A 723 -1.76 -1.31 19.05
C GLY A 723 -0.77 -2.46 19.06
N SER A 724 -1.07 -3.42 18.23
CA SER A 724 -0.23 -4.60 18.01
C SER A 724 -0.45 -5.15 16.61
N GLN A 725 0.27 -6.21 16.30
CA GLN A 725 0.03 -7.02 15.13
C GLN A 725 -1.30 -7.76 15.28
N ASP A 726 -1.52 -8.40 16.44
CA ASP A 726 -2.76 -9.08 16.80
C ASP A 726 -3.09 -8.87 18.28
N ALA A 727 -4.35 -8.59 18.58
CA ALA A 727 -4.82 -8.46 19.94
C ALA A 727 -5.36 -9.78 20.51
N TYR A 728 -5.76 -10.69 19.63
CA TYR A 728 -6.32 -11.99 19.95
C TYR A 728 -5.40 -13.09 19.42
N THR A 729 -5.29 -14.20 20.14
CA THR A 729 -4.48 -15.31 19.68
C THR A 729 -5.09 -15.88 18.40
N GLY A 730 -4.40 -15.65 17.29
CA GLY A 730 -4.87 -16.02 15.97
C GLY A 730 -4.69 -17.51 15.64
N TYR A 731 -5.24 -17.92 14.52
CA TYR A 731 -5.04 -19.25 13.97
C TYR A 731 -3.69 -19.41 13.26
N GLY A 732 -2.90 -18.34 13.15
CA GLY A 732 -1.68 -18.32 12.33
C GLY A 732 -0.50 -19.05 12.94
N GLU A 733 -0.13 -18.77 14.19
CA GLU A 733 1.14 -19.24 14.75
C GLU A 733 1.02 -20.39 15.76
N LYS A 734 0.02 -20.36 16.62
CA LYS A 734 -0.16 -21.37 17.68
C LYS A 734 -1.63 -21.66 17.88
N TRP A 735 -2.08 -22.69 17.30
CA TRP A 735 -3.46 -23.16 17.32
C TRP A 735 -3.99 -23.43 18.70
N SER A 736 -3.09 -23.84 19.60
CA SER A 736 -3.38 -24.07 21.00
C SER A 736 -3.94 -22.85 21.74
N THR A 737 -3.80 -21.67 21.16
CA THR A 737 -3.98 -20.44 21.92
C THR A 737 -5.24 -19.67 21.59
N LEU A 738 -5.97 -19.98 20.52
CA LEU A 738 -7.18 -19.23 20.17
C LEU A 738 -8.22 -19.27 21.32
N ARG A 739 -8.29 -20.39 22.03
CA ARG A 739 -9.13 -20.54 23.21
C ARG A 739 -8.69 -19.69 24.40
N ASN A 740 -7.45 -19.26 24.44
CA ASN A 740 -6.94 -18.40 25.50
C ASN A 740 -7.42 -16.97 25.35
N GLY A 741 -8.04 -16.63 24.21
CA GLY A 741 -8.65 -15.34 23.98
C GLY A 741 -7.62 -14.24 23.69
N LEU A 742 -7.88 -13.07 24.24
CA LEU A 742 -6.96 -11.95 24.11
C LEU A 742 -5.61 -12.22 24.73
N TYR A 743 -4.57 -11.77 24.09
CA TYR A 743 -3.25 -11.71 24.72
C TYR A 743 -3.33 -10.89 26.02
N PRO A 744 -2.59 -11.26 27.07
CA PRO A 744 -2.65 -10.57 28.36
C PRO A 744 -2.46 -9.05 28.25
N TRP A 745 -1.51 -8.59 27.43
CA TRP A 745 -1.26 -7.17 27.24
C TRP A 745 -2.41 -6.47 26.51
N ALA A 746 -2.97 -7.10 25.47
CA ALA A 746 -4.10 -6.54 24.75
C ALA A 746 -5.32 -6.43 25.66
N LYS A 747 -5.54 -7.44 26.49
CA LYS A 747 -6.63 -7.45 27.47
C LYS A 747 -6.53 -6.26 28.42
N VAL A 748 -5.35 -6.02 29.00
CA VAL A 748 -5.18 -4.89 29.94
C VAL A 748 -5.35 -3.56 29.24
N CYS A 749 -4.81 -3.41 28.03
CA CYS A 749 -4.99 -2.17 27.26
C CYS A 749 -6.45 -1.89 26.91
N LEU A 750 -7.19 -2.94 26.53
CA LEU A 750 -8.61 -2.82 26.17
C LEU A 750 -9.49 -2.57 27.41
N GLU A 751 -9.17 -3.19 28.57
CA GLU A 751 -9.87 -2.98 29.83
C GLU A 751 -9.60 -1.58 30.42
N ALA A 752 -8.42 -1.01 30.21
CA ALA A 752 -8.06 0.33 30.70
C ALA A 752 -8.94 1.42 30.06
N LYS A 753 -9.33 1.25 28.80
CA LYS A 753 -10.17 2.18 28.04
C LYS A 753 -9.64 3.62 28.05
N ASP A 754 -8.33 3.79 28.15
CA ASP A 754 -7.67 5.09 28.17
C ASP A 754 -7.40 5.60 26.74
N LEU A 755 -6.94 4.72 25.86
CA LEU A 755 -6.60 5.01 24.47
C LEU A 755 -7.22 3.96 23.54
N CYS A 756 -7.49 4.35 22.30
CA CYS A 756 -7.91 3.41 21.26
C CYS A 756 -6.83 2.35 21.03
N TYR A 757 -7.28 1.12 20.84
CA TYR A 757 -6.42 -0.01 20.50
C TYR A 757 -6.69 -0.46 19.06
N PHE A 758 -5.65 -0.46 18.22
CA PHE A 758 -5.72 -0.87 16.83
C PHE A 758 -4.92 -2.14 16.58
N ASN A 759 -5.41 -2.99 15.69
CA ASN A 759 -4.64 -4.03 15.06
C ASN A 759 -4.01 -3.44 13.79
N TYR A 760 -2.77 -2.97 13.91
CA TYR A 760 -2.07 -2.27 12.83
C TYR A 760 -1.64 -3.18 11.70
N GLU A 761 -1.53 -4.48 11.98
CA GLU A 761 -1.02 -5.44 11.03
C GLU A 761 -1.61 -6.82 11.29
N HIS A 762 -2.85 -7.01 10.85
CA HIS A 762 -3.51 -8.29 11.01
C HIS A 762 -2.90 -9.32 10.05
N GLU A 763 -2.39 -10.41 10.58
CA GLU A 763 -1.65 -11.41 9.83
C GLU A 763 -2.16 -12.83 10.10
N GLU A 764 -3.40 -13.11 9.79
CA GLU A 764 -3.88 -14.48 9.84
C GLU A 764 -3.33 -15.29 8.67
N SER A 765 -3.50 -16.58 8.73
CA SER A 765 -2.99 -17.61 7.83
C SER A 765 -2.65 -17.19 6.41
N ALA A 766 -1.56 -17.72 5.89
CA ALA A 766 -1.26 -17.65 4.47
C ALA A 766 -2.23 -18.49 3.63
N ALA A 767 -2.53 -18.07 2.42
CA ALA A 767 -3.36 -18.80 1.48
C ALA A 767 -2.79 -18.80 0.08
N GLN A 768 -2.88 -19.94 -0.57
CA GLN A 768 -2.45 -20.12 -1.96
C GLN A 768 -3.29 -19.24 -2.90
N PRO A 769 -2.71 -18.75 -4.00
CA PRO A 769 -3.48 -18.15 -5.09
C PRO A 769 -4.28 -19.21 -5.84
N ASN A 770 -5.09 -18.75 -6.76
CA ASN A 770 -5.80 -19.66 -7.65
C ASN A 770 -4.85 -20.30 -8.68
N TRP A 771 -4.47 -21.55 -8.47
CA TRP A 771 -3.56 -22.26 -9.35
C TRP A 771 -4.10 -22.54 -10.74
N GLU A 772 -5.41 -22.45 -10.95
CA GLU A 772 -5.98 -22.59 -12.29
C GLU A 772 -5.61 -21.42 -13.19
N LEU A 773 -5.50 -20.23 -12.58
CA LEU A 773 -4.94 -19.06 -13.26
C LEU A 773 -3.43 -19.19 -13.45
N ALA A 774 -2.76 -19.66 -12.44
CA ALA A 774 -1.30 -19.82 -12.45
C ALA A 774 -0.80 -20.88 -13.44
N LYS A 775 -1.64 -21.73 -13.98
CA LYS A 775 -1.27 -22.67 -15.07
C LYS A 775 -0.71 -21.96 -16.30
N MET A 776 -1.12 -20.73 -16.54
CA MET A 776 -0.62 -19.89 -17.62
C MET A 776 0.67 -19.13 -17.26
N ASP A 777 1.12 -19.23 -16.04
CA ASP A 777 2.36 -18.60 -15.54
C ASP A 777 3.20 -19.64 -14.79
N PRO A 778 4.08 -20.37 -15.48
CA PRO A 778 4.92 -21.40 -14.86
C PRO A 778 5.82 -20.85 -13.75
N TRP A 779 6.26 -19.61 -13.87
CA TRP A 779 7.02 -18.92 -12.84
C TRP A 779 6.25 -18.85 -11.51
N TYR A 780 5.01 -18.42 -11.57
CA TYR A 780 4.17 -18.29 -10.39
C TYR A 780 3.93 -19.64 -9.72
N LYS A 781 3.65 -20.66 -10.51
CA LYS A 781 3.47 -22.02 -10.03
C LYS A 781 4.68 -22.53 -9.24
N ILE A 782 5.88 -22.25 -9.72
CA ILE A 782 7.11 -22.68 -9.04
C ILE A 782 7.32 -21.95 -7.74
N GLN A 783 7.06 -20.68 -7.71
CA GLN A 783 7.20 -19.88 -6.48
C GLN A 783 6.36 -20.43 -5.33
N SER A 784 5.30 -21.18 -5.61
CA SER A 784 4.46 -21.77 -4.58
C SER A 784 5.15 -22.81 -3.72
N TYR A 785 6.20 -23.44 -4.18
CA TYR A 785 6.97 -24.41 -3.37
C TYR A 785 7.77 -23.72 -2.25
N GLU A 786 7.96 -22.42 -2.35
CA GLU A 786 8.73 -21.63 -1.40
C GLU A 786 7.88 -21.01 -0.30
N TRP A 787 6.59 -21.36 -0.25
CA TRP A 787 5.68 -20.75 0.70
C TRP A 787 5.91 -21.21 2.12
N ASP A 788 5.90 -20.24 3.00
CA ASP A 788 5.94 -20.47 4.42
C ASP A 788 4.53 -20.80 4.95
N TYR A 789 4.21 -22.08 5.00
CA TYR A 789 2.99 -22.58 5.62
C TYR A 789 3.11 -22.79 7.12
N GLU A 790 4.24 -22.52 7.73
CA GLU A 790 4.43 -22.77 9.14
C GLU A 790 3.48 -21.96 10.02
N LYS A 791 3.08 -20.80 9.54
CA LYS A 791 2.14 -19.95 10.26
C LYS A 791 0.69 -20.40 10.15
N GLY A 792 0.37 -21.24 9.20
CA GLY A 792 -0.96 -21.81 9.08
C GLY A 792 -0.92 -23.31 9.42
N SER A 793 -1.42 -23.73 10.55
CA SER A 793 -1.29 -25.11 11.02
C SER A 793 -1.80 -26.15 10.04
N ILE A 794 -2.80 -25.81 9.24
CA ILE A 794 -3.31 -26.72 8.21
C ILE A 794 -2.59 -26.58 6.88
N GLY A 795 -2.02 -25.41 6.60
CA GLY A 795 -1.35 -25.11 5.33
C GLY A 795 -0.22 -26.08 5.01
N ARG A 796 0.57 -26.45 6.00
CA ARG A 796 1.65 -27.47 5.83
C ARG A 796 1.15 -28.87 5.48
N HIS A 797 -0.11 -29.15 5.63
CA HIS A 797 -0.76 -30.41 5.30
C HIS A 797 -1.45 -30.37 3.94
N LEU A 798 -1.60 -29.18 3.36
CA LEU A 798 -2.22 -28.99 2.05
C LEU A 798 -1.26 -29.36 0.94
N GLN A 799 -1.78 -30.00 -0.07
CA GLN A 799 -1.04 -30.21 -1.31
C GLN A 799 -0.98 -28.91 -2.10
N PHE A 800 -0.07 -28.87 -3.03
CA PHE A 800 0.19 -27.71 -3.88
C PHE A 800 -1.04 -27.18 -4.63
N ASP A 801 -1.97 -28.04 -5.01
CA ASP A 801 -3.17 -27.73 -5.77
C ASP A 801 -4.44 -27.56 -4.92
N GLU A 802 -4.33 -27.74 -3.62
CA GLU A 802 -5.46 -27.56 -2.68
C GLU A 802 -5.66 -26.08 -2.27
N TRP A 803 -5.54 -25.21 -3.25
CA TRP A 803 -5.60 -23.76 -3.03
C TRP A 803 -6.93 -23.27 -2.43
N ARG A 804 -8.05 -23.89 -2.81
CA ARG A 804 -9.39 -23.54 -2.29
C ARG A 804 -9.49 -23.82 -0.79
N ALA A 805 -9.03 -24.96 -0.33
CA ALA A 805 -8.98 -25.31 1.09
C ALA A 805 -8.05 -24.34 1.85
N SER A 806 -6.92 -23.96 1.27
CA SER A 806 -6.02 -22.95 1.82
C SER A 806 -6.70 -21.59 1.99
N GLN A 807 -7.40 -21.10 0.96
CA GLN A 807 -8.15 -19.85 1.03
C GLN A 807 -9.34 -19.92 2.00
N ALA A 808 -10.01 -21.07 2.07
CA ALA A 808 -11.08 -21.30 3.04
C ALA A 808 -10.58 -21.20 4.48
N PHE A 809 -9.40 -21.74 4.74
CA PHE A 809 -8.80 -21.65 6.05
C PHE A 809 -8.41 -20.21 6.42
N GLN A 810 -7.82 -19.46 5.52
CA GLN A 810 -7.54 -18.04 5.73
C GLN A 810 -8.84 -17.24 6.01
N ALA A 811 -9.89 -17.50 5.24
CA ALA A 811 -11.18 -16.83 5.42
C ALA A 811 -11.85 -17.18 6.75
N PHE A 812 -11.81 -18.47 7.12
CA PHE A 812 -12.33 -18.95 8.39
C PHE A 812 -11.59 -18.30 9.58
N SER A 813 -10.25 -18.36 9.58
CA SER A 813 -9.46 -17.79 10.66
C SER A 813 -9.59 -16.27 10.76
N ALA A 814 -9.66 -15.57 9.62
CA ALA A 814 -9.91 -14.13 9.58
C ALA A 814 -11.24 -13.78 10.28
N TRP A 815 -12.33 -14.45 9.90
CA TRP A 815 -13.64 -14.22 10.52
C TRP A 815 -13.64 -14.49 12.02
N GLU A 816 -13.18 -15.66 12.43
CA GLU A 816 -13.19 -16.08 13.85
C GLU A 816 -12.35 -15.16 14.74
N SER A 817 -11.16 -14.77 14.29
CA SER A 817 -10.26 -13.88 15.02
C SER A 817 -10.79 -12.45 15.07
N MET A 818 -11.13 -11.86 13.92
CA MET A 818 -11.51 -10.46 13.84
C MET A 818 -12.85 -10.16 14.51
N LYS A 819 -13.84 -11.08 14.45
CA LYS A 819 -15.09 -10.91 15.20
C LYS A 819 -14.84 -10.79 16.69
N MET A 820 -13.97 -11.66 17.25
CA MET A 820 -13.66 -11.66 18.67
C MET A 820 -12.89 -10.41 19.09
N GLN A 821 -11.94 -9.95 18.27
CA GLN A 821 -11.23 -8.70 18.51
C GLN A 821 -12.20 -7.49 18.46
N THR A 822 -13.15 -7.50 17.55
CA THR A 822 -14.18 -6.47 17.46
C THR A 822 -15.06 -6.45 18.72
N ILE A 823 -15.52 -7.63 19.16
CA ILE A 823 -16.32 -7.77 20.40
C ILE A 823 -15.51 -7.29 21.62
N ALA A 824 -14.22 -7.57 21.66
CA ALA A 824 -13.33 -7.21 22.75
C ALA A 824 -13.01 -5.70 22.82
N GLY A 825 -13.22 -4.93 21.75
CA GLY A 825 -13.01 -3.49 21.81
C GLY A 825 -11.92 -2.94 20.88
N VAL A 826 -11.31 -3.74 20.00
CA VAL A 826 -10.34 -3.28 19.01
C VAL A 826 -11.00 -2.27 18.06
N CYS A 827 -10.40 -1.09 17.89
CA CYS A 827 -10.97 0.04 17.15
C CYS A 827 -10.77 -0.03 15.63
N GLY A 828 -10.11 -1.06 15.14
CA GLY A 828 -9.92 -1.25 13.70
C GLY A 828 -8.82 -2.22 13.35
N PHE A 829 -8.76 -2.55 12.09
CA PHE A 829 -7.87 -3.55 11.51
C PHE A 829 -7.22 -3.02 10.24
N SER A 830 -5.92 -3.22 10.12
CA SER A 830 -5.20 -3.09 8.88
C SER A 830 -4.67 -4.47 8.48
N TRP A 831 -5.25 -5.08 7.46
CA TRP A 831 -4.79 -6.38 6.98
C TRP A 831 -3.42 -6.27 6.30
N CYS A 832 -2.54 -7.19 6.56
CA CYS A 832 -1.20 -7.22 5.99
C CYS A 832 -1.10 -8.26 4.84
N CYS A 833 -1.28 -7.90 3.58
CA CYS A 833 -1.64 -6.59 3.02
C CYS A 833 -2.84 -6.74 2.08
N ILE A 834 -3.26 -5.66 1.39
CA ILE A 834 -4.38 -5.76 0.44
C ILE A 834 -3.99 -6.65 -0.75
N GLU A 835 -2.83 -6.43 -1.33
CA GLU A 835 -2.28 -7.19 -2.45
C GLU A 835 -0.96 -7.86 -2.08
N SER A 836 -0.54 -8.80 -2.91
CA SER A 836 0.73 -9.48 -2.77
C SER A 836 1.89 -8.55 -3.04
N GLY A 837 2.30 -7.78 -2.06
CA GLY A 837 3.40 -6.84 -2.15
C GLY A 837 4.75 -7.49 -2.49
N ALA A 838 5.81 -7.01 -1.86
CA ALA A 838 7.20 -7.36 -2.12
C ALA A 838 7.50 -8.86 -2.16
N ASN A 839 6.87 -9.60 -1.31
CA ASN A 839 7.12 -11.01 -1.12
C ASN A 839 6.11 -11.88 -1.84
N MET A 840 5.81 -11.48 -3.05
CA MET A 840 4.74 -11.99 -3.87
C MET A 840 4.59 -13.50 -3.89
N PHE A 841 5.67 -14.22 -3.73
CA PHE A 841 5.66 -15.67 -3.85
C PHE A 841 5.88 -16.39 -2.53
N THR A 842 6.41 -15.70 -1.55
CA THR A 842 6.70 -16.24 -0.23
C THR A 842 5.76 -15.71 0.84
N TYR A 843 5.20 -14.51 0.60
CA TYR A 843 4.29 -13.85 1.52
C TYR A 843 2.86 -13.96 1.03
N GLN A 844 2.19 -15.03 1.41
CA GLN A 844 0.86 -15.37 0.90
C GLN A 844 -0.31 -14.93 1.80
N LYS A 845 -0.06 -14.01 2.70
CA LYS A 845 -1.07 -13.39 3.57
C LYS A 845 -2.03 -12.42 2.88
N PRO A 846 -1.65 -11.70 1.78
CA PRO A 846 -2.53 -10.74 1.14
C PRO A 846 -3.91 -11.29 0.79
N LEU A 847 -4.89 -10.36 0.82
CA LEU A 847 -6.29 -10.66 0.49
C LEU A 847 -6.53 -10.85 -1.01
N VAL A 848 -5.64 -10.29 -1.81
CA VAL A 848 -5.69 -10.31 -3.27
C VAL A 848 -4.40 -10.91 -3.79
N ASP A 849 -4.51 -11.75 -4.80
CA ASP A 849 -3.36 -12.39 -5.39
C ASP A 849 -2.60 -11.46 -6.38
N PRO A 850 -1.45 -11.89 -6.91
CA PRO A 850 -0.66 -11.07 -7.84
C PRO A 850 -1.37 -10.68 -9.13
N TYR A 851 -2.44 -11.36 -9.47
CA TYR A 851 -3.25 -11.06 -10.66
C TYR A 851 -4.44 -10.14 -10.33
N TYR A 852 -4.48 -9.57 -9.14
CA TYR A 852 -5.59 -8.79 -8.60
C TYR A 852 -6.90 -9.57 -8.47
N VAL A 853 -6.78 -10.88 -8.26
CA VAL A 853 -7.94 -11.77 -8.02
C VAL A 853 -8.15 -11.89 -6.52
N PRO A 854 -9.35 -11.63 -6.01
CA PRO A 854 -9.61 -11.72 -4.58
C PRO A 854 -9.58 -13.18 -4.11
N LYS A 855 -9.03 -13.38 -2.92
CA LYS A 855 -9.11 -14.65 -2.20
C LYS A 855 -10.39 -14.72 -1.37
N LEU A 856 -10.75 -15.90 -0.86
CA LEU A 856 -11.93 -16.03 0.00
C LEU A 856 -11.88 -15.14 1.25
N ALA A 857 -10.69 -14.92 1.82
CA ALA A 857 -10.51 -14.04 2.97
C ALA A 857 -10.90 -12.57 2.68
N PHE A 858 -10.85 -12.12 1.43
CA PHE A 858 -11.35 -10.80 1.05
C PHE A 858 -12.83 -10.63 1.41
N TYR A 859 -13.63 -11.64 1.16
CA TYR A 859 -15.07 -11.62 1.45
C TYR A 859 -15.37 -11.83 2.93
N ALA A 860 -14.54 -12.61 3.64
CA ALA A 860 -14.64 -12.74 5.10
C ALA A 860 -14.35 -11.41 5.80
N ASN A 861 -13.33 -10.67 5.36
CA ASN A 861 -13.05 -9.32 5.85
C ASN A 861 -14.22 -8.37 5.56
N LYS A 862 -14.77 -8.41 4.35
CA LYS A 862 -15.94 -7.61 3.99
C LYS A 862 -17.13 -7.89 4.90
N MET A 863 -17.29 -9.11 5.36
CA MET A 863 -18.35 -9.50 6.30
C MET A 863 -18.13 -8.87 7.68
N VAL A 864 -16.91 -8.92 8.22
CA VAL A 864 -16.61 -8.33 9.54
C VAL A 864 -16.53 -6.80 9.51
N PHE A 865 -16.21 -6.21 8.36
CA PHE A 865 -16.19 -4.75 8.19
C PHE A 865 -17.58 -4.13 8.00
N SER A 866 -18.61 -4.99 7.88
CA SER A 866 -20.00 -4.51 7.88
C SER A 866 -20.29 -3.76 9.19
N ARG A 867 -20.98 -2.63 9.10
CA ARG A 867 -21.28 -1.78 10.27
C ARG A 867 -22.27 -2.43 11.26
N ILE A 868 -23.00 -3.46 10.82
CA ILE A 868 -23.83 -4.32 11.66
C ILE A 868 -23.73 -5.76 11.21
N TRP A 869 -23.49 -6.67 12.15
CA TRP A 869 -23.44 -8.11 11.89
C TRP A 869 -23.78 -8.89 13.15
N ALA A 870 -24.03 -10.19 13.00
CA ALA A 870 -24.24 -11.10 14.11
C ALA A 870 -23.33 -12.34 14.00
N ALA A 871 -22.98 -12.94 15.13
CA ALA A 871 -22.14 -14.13 15.22
C ALA A 871 -22.37 -14.86 16.54
N SER A 872 -21.71 -16.01 16.74
CA SER A 872 -21.56 -16.58 18.06
C SER A 872 -20.36 -15.97 18.79
N ASP A 873 -20.54 -15.66 20.07
CA ASP A 873 -19.50 -15.11 20.97
C ASP A 873 -18.56 -16.23 21.47
N ASP A 874 -18.03 -17.01 20.54
CA ASP A 874 -17.07 -18.08 20.77
C ASP A 874 -16.28 -18.40 19.48
N VAL A 875 -15.24 -19.19 19.62
CA VAL A 875 -14.36 -19.68 18.53
C VAL A 875 -14.34 -21.21 18.44
N ASP A 876 -15.22 -21.90 19.14
CA ASP A 876 -15.28 -23.36 19.11
C ASP A 876 -15.79 -23.83 17.75
N THR A 877 -15.01 -24.67 17.09
CA THR A 877 -15.38 -25.23 15.78
C THR A 877 -16.17 -26.53 15.89
N VAL A 878 -16.13 -27.21 17.02
CA VAL A 878 -16.82 -28.47 17.28
C VAL A 878 -17.89 -28.27 18.35
N TYR A 879 -19.14 -28.52 17.98
CA TYR A 879 -20.27 -28.44 18.89
C TYR A 879 -20.79 -29.84 19.22
N GLY A 880 -20.70 -30.18 20.48
CA GLY A 880 -21.34 -31.38 21.07
C GLY A 880 -22.82 -31.17 21.40
N PRO A 881 -23.47 -32.18 22.00
CA PRO A 881 -24.91 -32.11 22.27
C PRO A 881 -25.35 -31.07 23.29
N ASP A 882 -24.42 -30.64 24.14
CA ASP A 882 -24.67 -29.70 25.25
C ASP A 882 -24.16 -28.29 24.99
N ASP A 883 -23.53 -28.06 23.85
CA ASP A 883 -23.00 -26.73 23.50
C ASP A 883 -24.09 -25.76 23.09
N TYR A 884 -23.90 -24.51 23.46
CA TYR A 884 -24.81 -23.41 23.16
C TYR A 884 -24.25 -22.52 22.02
N VAL A 885 -25.15 -22.07 21.17
CA VAL A 885 -24.90 -20.88 20.36
C VAL A 885 -25.12 -19.68 21.28
N ASN A 886 -24.15 -18.78 21.33
CA ASN A 886 -24.17 -17.56 22.14
C ASN A 886 -24.26 -16.34 21.20
N PRO A 887 -25.46 -16.00 20.67
CA PRO A 887 -25.54 -15.01 19.62
C PRO A 887 -25.24 -13.61 20.15
N VAL A 888 -24.51 -12.85 19.37
CA VAL A 888 -24.29 -11.42 19.59
C VAL A 888 -24.63 -10.65 18.33
N ILE A 889 -25.04 -9.39 18.50
CA ILE A 889 -25.18 -8.40 17.43
C ILE A 889 -24.19 -7.29 17.70
N PHE A 890 -23.28 -7.06 16.77
CA PHE A 890 -22.42 -5.90 16.72
C PHE A 890 -23.11 -4.79 15.94
N ASN A 891 -23.04 -3.55 16.40
CA ASN A 891 -23.55 -2.37 15.71
C ASN A 891 -22.59 -1.19 15.87
N LEU A 892 -22.32 -0.49 14.78
CA LEU A 892 -21.54 0.75 14.74
C LEU A 892 -22.40 1.96 14.30
N ASP A 893 -23.64 1.73 13.88
CA ASP A 893 -24.57 2.73 13.39
C ASP A 893 -25.48 3.31 14.49
N ASP A 894 -26.47 4.08 14.08
CA ASP A 894 -27.51 4.59 14.96
C ASP A 894 -28.30 3.44 15.61
N ALA A 895 -28.93 3.73 16.75
CA ALA A 895 -29.78 2.76 17.44
C ALA A 895 -30.90 2.26 16.52
N CYS A 896 -31.16 0.97 16.57
CA CYS A 896 -32.22 0.38 15.76
C CYS A 896 -32.85 -0.82 16.47
N THR A 897 -34.07 -1.17 16.06
CA THR A 897 -34.74 -2.41 16.44
C THR A 897 -34.64 -3.40 15.28
N VAL A 898 -34.27 -4.63 15.56
CA VAL A 898 -34.04 -5.65 14.51
C VAL A 898 -34.76 -6.95 14.83
N ASN A 899 -35.00 -7.74 13.78
CA ASN A 899 -35.24 -9.17 13.91
C ASN A 899 -33.97 -9.92 13.57
N LEU A 900 -33.55 -10.83 14.47
CA LEU A 900 -32.41 -11.73 14.24
C LEU A 900 -32.95 -13.13 13.93
N THR A 901 -32.69 -13.62 12.73
CA THR A 901 -32.95 -14.99 12.32
C THR A 901 -31.65 -15.78 12.27
N ILE A 902 -31.60 -16.90 12.96
CA ILE A 902 -30.43 -17.81 13.00
C ILE A 902 -30.84 -19.11 12.33
N GLU A 903 -30.15 -19.51 11.29
CA GLU A 903 -30.40 -20.71 10.50
C GLU A 903 -29.24 -21.68 10.60
N LEU A 904 -29.49 -22.88 11.06
CA LEU A 904 -28.54 -23.97 10.92
C LEU A 904 -28.73 -24.61 9.54
N LYS A 905 -27.67 -24.64 8.76
CA LYS A 905 -27.64 -25.23 7.42
C LYS A 905 -26.58 -26.31 7.33
N ASN A 906 -26.84 -27.35 6.56
CA ASN A 906 -25.80 -28.33 6.25
C ASN A 906 -24.80 -27.77 5.24
N SER A 907 -23.72 -28.54 4.96
CA SER A 907 -22.67 -28.18 4.00
C SER A 907 -23.15 -27.89 2.57
N ARG A 908 -24.35 -28.33 2.21
CA ARG A 908 -25.01 -28.02 0.91
C ARG A 908 -25.91 -26.79 0.97
N GLY A 909 -25.93 -26.05 2.08
CA GLY A 909 -26.80 -24.87 2.27
C GLY A 909 -28.27 -25.19 2.58
N LYS A 910 -28.66 -26.47 2.75
CA LYS A 910 -30.03 -26.84 3.08
C LYS A 910 -30.33 -26.53 4.56
N LEU A 911 -31.40 -25.83 4.82
CA LEU A 911 -31.90 -25.51 6.15
C LEU A 911 -32.19 -26.82 6.94
N ILE A 912 -31.66 -26.90 8.15
CA ILE A 912 -31.91 -27.94 9.14
C ILE A 912 -32.86 -27.41 10.20
N GLU A 913 -32.53 -26.28 10.82
CA GLU A 913 -33.27 -25.69 11.92
C GLU A 913 -33.22 -24.16 11.84
N ARG A 914 -34.22 -23.51 12.42
CA ARG A 914 -34.29 -22.05 12.46
C ARG A 914 -34.72 -21.55 13.84
N LYS A 915 -34.08 -20.49 14.33
CA LYS A 915 -34.48 -19.73 15.52
C LYS A 915 -34.67 -18.26 15.12
N VAL A 916 -35.68 -17.61 15.71
CA VAL A 916 -35.96 -16.21 15.42
C VAL A 916 -36.13 -15.45 16.73
N PHE A 917 -35.39 -14.34 16.86
CA PHE A 917 -35.51 -13.37 17.95
C PHE A 917 -36.11 -12.09 17.32
N LYS A 918 -37.24 -11.65 17.83
CA LYS A 918 -37.97 -10.49 17.30
C LYS A 918 -37.81 -9.28 18.19
N ASN A 919 -37.86 -8.10 17.55
CA ASN A 919 -37.84 -6.81 18.21
C ASN A 919 -36.66 -6.67 19.20
N VAL A 920 -35.47 -7.03 18.75
CA VAL A 920 -34.24 -6.83 19.53
C VAL A 920 -33.80 -5.40 19.39
N ASP A 921 -33.73 -4.67 20.49
CA ASP A 921 -33.22 -3.31 20.53
C ASP A 921 -31.69 -3.35 20.55
N VAL A 922 -31.09 -2.63 19.60
CA VAL A 922 -29.64 -2.55 19.42
C VAL A 922 -29.22 -1.09 19.62
N PRO A 923 -28.38 -0.80 20.63
CA PRO A 923 -27.94 0.55 20.93
C PRO A 923 -27.15 1.20 19.79
N ALA A 924 -27.11 2.52 19.78
CA ALA A 924 -26.28 3.30 18.86
C ALA A 924 -24.79 3.22 19.19
N GLY A 925 -23.99 3.54 18.19
CA GLY A 925 -22.54 3.58 18.30
C GLY A 925 -21.95 2.18 18.43
N ARG A 926 -20.68 2.09 18.79
CA ARG A 926 -20.04 0.80 18.96
C ARG A 926 -20.67 -0.01 20.09
N SER A 927 -21.55 -0.94 19.74
CA SER A 927 -22.29 -1.74 20.72
C SER A 927 -22.25 -3.24 20.40
N VAL A 928 -22.28 -4.05 21.44
CA VAL A 928 -22.39 -5.51 21.37
C VAL A 928 -23.60 -5.93 22.20
N THR A 929 -24.67 -6.33 21.51
CA THR A 929 -25.91 -6.81 22.13
C THR A 929 -25.88 -8.33 22.23
N ARG A 930 -25.84 -8.89 23.44
CA ARG A 930 -25.88 -10.32 23.67
C ARG A 930 -27.30 -10.82 23.70
N ILE A 931 -27.55 -11.90 22.97
CA ILE A 931 -28.85 -12.55 22.85
C ILE A 931 -28.87 -13.79 23.77
N GLU A 932 -30.08 -14.21 24.18
CA GLU A 932 -30.23 -15.40 24.99
C GLU A 932 -29.61 -16.64 24.32
N PRO A 933 -28.69 -17.36 25.00
CA PRO A 933 -28.11 -18.56 24.45
C PRO A 933 -29.16 -19.65 24.20
N PHE A 934 -28.92 -20.42 23.14
CA PHE A 934 -29.81 -21.54 22.81
C PHE A 934 -29.04 -22.72 22.21
N ARG A 935 -29.68 -23.88 22.17
CA ARG A 935 -29.15 -25.08 21.52
C ARG A 935 -30.03 -25.49 20.35
N PHE A 936 -29.40 -26.04 19.31
CA PHE A 936 -30.13 -26.70 18.25
C PHE A 936 -30.64 -28.07 18.72
N ASN A 937 -31.83 -28.45 18.26
CA ASN A 937 -32.44 -29.74 18.58
C ASN A 937 -31.98 -30.89 17.67
N THR A 938 -31.28 -30.54 16.58
CA THR A 938 -30.82 -31.54 15.62
C THR A 938 -29.81 -32.52 16.26
N ARG A 939 -29.87 -33.77 15.79
CA ARG A 939 -28.87 -34.80 16.11
C ARG A 939 -28.06 -35.20 14.87
N LYS A 940 -28.07 -34.36 13.85
CA LYS A 940 -27.24 -34.57 12.66
C LYS A 940 -25.81 -34.24 13.01
N GLU A 941 -24.91 -35.05 12.50
CA GLU A 941 -23.46 -34.84 12.63
C GLU A 941 -22.86 -34.35 11.33
N GLY A 942 -21.72 -33.71 11.41
CA GLY A 942 -20.92 -33.25 10.31
C GLY A 942 -20.81 -31.73 10.20
N CYS A 943 -20.18 -31.27 9.14
CA CYS A 943 -19.98 -29.85 8.87
C CYS A 943 -21.30 -29.13 8.63
N CYS A 944 -21.56 -28.09 9.39
CA CYS A 944 -22.72 -27.20 9.32
C CYS A 944 -22.32 -25.72 9.37
N PHE A 945 -23.24 -24.87 8.93
CA PHE A 945 -23.08 -23.42 8.96
C PHE A 945 -24.23 -22.79 9.74
N ILE A 946 -23.88 -21.95 10.70
CA ILE A 946 -24.83 -21.13 11.44
C ILE A 946 -24.90 -19.81 10.71
N VAL A 947 -26.01 -19.53 10.04
CA VAL A 947 -26.22 -18.28 9.27
C VAL A 947 -27.05 -17.33 10.09
N TYR A 948 -26.57 -16.13 10.25
CA TYR A 948 -27.24 -15.03 10.94
C TYR A 948 -27.79 -14.06 9.92
N LYS A 949 -29.02 -13.62 10.12
CA LYS A 949 -29.70 -12.64 9.29
C LYS A 949 -30.35 -11.58 10.16
N ILE A 950 -29.94 -10.34 9.95
CA ILE A 950 -30.46 -9.16 10.66
C ILE A 950 -31.34 -8.40 9.69
N SER A 951 -32.59 -8.14 10.09
CA SER A 951 -33.53 -7.29 9.36
C SER A 951 -33.93 -6.11 10.24
N LYS A 952 -33.58 -4.88 9.85
CA LYS A 952 -34.02 -3.64 10.56
C LYS A 952 -35.53 -3.48 10.38
N ILE A 953 -36.22 -3.06 11.47
CA ILE A 953 -37.66 -2.88 11.50
C ILE A 953 -37.99 -1.41 11.23
#